data_a76212c3f164d139ec6517630cd92c58
#
_entry.id   a76212c3f164d139ec6517630cd92c58
#
_cell.length_a   1.000
_cell.length_b   1.000
_cell.length_c   1.000
_cell.angle_alpha   90.00
_cell.angle_beta   90.00
_cell.angle_gamma   90.00
#
_symmetry.space_group_name_H-M   'P 1'
#
loop_
_entity.id
_entity.type
_entity.pdbx_description
1 polymer ?
#
loop_
_entity_poly.entity_id
_entity_poly.type
_entity_poly.pdbx_seq_one_letter_code
_entity_poly.pdbx_strand_id
1 'polypeptide(L)'
;TAPHFGVGQSFLALALLECQDMKKLVALVATITLASTSVVACTPKPVSAEPVAEEFLQGMESRNNDGLAALTDAPSDATSALDATYSGLQAEGLDIELEGMDQDETLATANYKVTWDLPKDRTLSYDTQMTLTKTEDEWTVRWKPSLIHPDLGANQHLELRALEAKRASVVSSNGVELMSPGLNYRLVVDTSSLEDVRPTASKISGALAAAHRQDESIADIDAKDLAKKLEDADGSYSVTMFTEDQAKAVRPKVEGMDGVRLNEEPALVTRDRGLAPDLMSRVRSAVQDEVDGQTGWSISVVNENGAALSDVEKHAPNAAPSIKVGLDYDVQRAAQEAVNERSDSQAMLVAIRPSNGDILAVAQTEKADEDGDVALQGQYPPGSVFKILTAAAGVENQGLNTDSIVPCPGTMDIFGRVVTNYNAFALGSVPLSQAFAQSCNTTFADISTKLKPGELKDMGKKFGFGVEYDIPGLTTITGSIPEGKEPLERTEAGYGQGYDLASPFGMALVSATVANGKTPTPSLIEGHETKASDKPQRIPKHVLDNLRAMMRQVVTSGTARSMAAGGTIYGKTGEAEINEGSHAWFTGYREEDDIAFATLVVLGGGSDASVNITSNFLQKVDDYRSGPHKGAAPPAEG
;
A
#
# COMPACT_ATOMS: atom_id res chain seq x y z
N THR A 1 24.20 43.63 -11.19
CA THR A 1 24.09 44.80 -10.31
C THR A 1 23.55 44.39 -8.95
N ALA A 2 24.46 44.24 -8.03
CA ALA A 2 24.20 44.38 -6.60
C ALA A 2 24.06 45.92 -6.31
N PRO A 3 23.70 46.39 -5.14
CA PRO A 3 24.48 46.27 -3.91
C PRO A 3 23.61 46.00 -2.64
N HIS A 4 24.20 45.37 -1.62
CA HIS A 4 24.94 45.95 -0.47
C HIS A 4 24.12 46.65 0.61
N PHE A 5 24.37 46.24 1.80
CA PHE A 5 24.73 46.81 3.11
C PHE A 5 23.93 46.10 4.18
N GLY A 6 24.43 45.64 5.30
CA GLY A 6 25.61 45.90 6.07
C GLY A 6 25.28 45.68 7.52
N VAL A 7 26.04 44.88 8.18
CA VAL A 7 27.00 45.20 9.24
C VAL A 7 26.45 45.63 10.60
N GLY A 8 26.96 44.97 11.62
CA GLY A 8 27.05 45.37 13.03
C GLY A 8 27.04 44.11 13.94
N GLN A 9 28.10 43.31 14.22
CA GLN A 9 29.34 43.57 14.99
C GLN A 9 29.11 44.50 16.17
N SER A 10 29.24 44.10 17.36
CA SER A 10 30.40 43.76 18.18
C SER A 10 30.21 44.35 19.55
N PHE A 11 30.69 43.73 20.55
CA PHE A 11 31.73 44.10 21.53
C PHE A 11 31.61 43.13 22.71
N LEU A 12 32.51 42.16 22.91
CA LEU A 12 33.83 42.26 23.52
C LEU A 12 33.74 42.77 24.97
N ALA A 13 33.93 41.89 25.90
CA ALA A 13 35.23 41.47 26.43
C ALA A 13 35.76 42.35 27.58
N LEU A 14 36.37 41.63 28.50
CA LEU A 14 37.39 42.06 29.48
C LEU A 14 36.91 42.72 30.78
N ALA A 15 37.14 42.03 31.89
CA ALA A 15 38.25 42.37 32.77
C ALA A 15 38.45 41.26 33.80
N LEU A 16 39.58 40.54 33.62
CA LEU A 16 40.39 39.98 34.68
C LEU A 16 41.02 41.10 35.46
N LEU A 17 41.20 40.95 36.73
CA LEU A 17 42.38 41.25 37.52
C LEU A 17 42.01 41.24 39.00
N GLU A 18 42.51 40.24 39.70
CA GLU A 18 43.54 40.36 40.72
C GLU A 18 43.31 41.39 41.83
N CYS A 19 43.19 40.90 43.04
CA CYS A 19 44.19 41.33 44.05
C CYS A 19 44.29 40.32 45.19
N GLN A 20 45.47 39.79 45.27
CA GLN A 20 46.03 39.12 46.41
C GLN A 20 46.24 40.08 47.59
N ASP A 21 46.37 39.47 48.74
CA ASP A 21 47.08 39.94 49.91
C ASP A 21 46.49 41.01 50.80
N MET A 22 46.07 40.54 51.96
CA MET A 22 46.73 41.11 53.15
C MET A 22 46.68 40.12 54.34
N LYS A 23 47.81 39.55 54.55
CA LYS A 23 48.18 38.90 55.80
C LYS A 23 48.51 39.96 56.84
N LYS A 24 48.25 39.57 58.11
CA LYS A 24 48.88 40.08 59.31
C LYS A 24 48.37 41.35 59.99
N LEU A 25 47.87 41.16 61.17
CA LEU A 25 48.40 41.70 62.43
C LEU A 25 47.51 41.20 63.58
N VAL A 26 48.00 40.28 64.35
CA VAL A 26 48.67 40.40 65.62
C VAL A 26 47.74 40.85 66.74
N ALA A 27 47.44 39.93 67.60
CA ALA A 27 47.94 39.57 68.88
C ALA A 27 47.31 40.21 70.11
N LEU A 28 46.99 39.36 71.02
CA LEU A 28 47.17 39.43 72.46
C LEU A 28 46.26 40.42 73.22
N VAL A 29 45.34 39.92 73.99
CA VAL A 29 45.30 40.15 75.46
C VAL A 29 44.66 38.93 76.12
N ALA A 30 45.33 38.49 77.07
CA ALA A 30 45.19 37.33 77.93
C ALA A 30 44.07 37.49 78.98
N THR A 31 43.65 36.30 79.37
CA THR A 31 43.46 35.76 80.73
C THR A 31 42.19 36.11 81.52
N ILE A 32 41.78 34.99 82.03
CA ILE A 32 41.26 34.67 83.38
C ILE A 32 39.82 34.20 83.47
N THR A 33 39.75 32.85 83.58
CA THR A 33 38.98 32.02 84.53
C THR A 33 37.46 32.23 84.66
N LEU A 34 36.72 31.15 84.27
CA LEU A 34 36.00 30.36 85.28
C LEU A 34 35.58 29.02 84.70
N ALA A 35 36.08 27.99 85.34
CA ALA A 35 35.63 26.62 85.08
C ALA A 35 34.15 26.49 85.45
N SER A 36 33.37 26.18 84.46
CA SER A 36 32.06 25.56 84.63
C SER A 36 32.10 24.27 83.79
N THR A 37 32.25 23.19 84.46
CA THR A 37 32.05 21.83 83.90
C THR A 37 30.65 21.68 83.44
N SER A 38 30.42 21.96 82.19
CA SER A 38 29.21 21.48 81.46
C SER A 38 29.50 20.05 81.10
N VAL A 39 28.89 19.13 81.81
CA VAL A 39 28.75 17.73 81.38
C VAL A 39 27.88 17.80 80.13
N VAL A 40 28.49 17.81 78.97
CA VAL A 40 27.81 17.48 77.75
C VAL A 40 27.46 16.01 77.85
N ALA A 41 26.24 15.70 78.24
CA ALA A 41 25.69 14.38 78.07
C ALA A 41 25.75 14.10 76.57
N CYS A 42 26.72 13.29 76.13
CA CYS A 42 26.60 12.61 74.85
C CYS A 42 25.41 11.70 74.98
N THR A 43 24.23 12.19 74.58
CA THR A 43 23.19 11.26 74.17
C THR A 43 23.72 10.53 72.97
N PRO A 44 23.83 9.19 73.00
CA PRO A 44 24.25 8.43 71.85
C PRO A 44 23.30 8.83 70.72
N LYS A 45 23.87 9.30 69.56
CA LYS A 45 23.05 9.53 68.36
C LYS A 45 22.36 8.20 68.08
N PRO A 46 21.04 8.21 67.92
CA PRO A 46 20.36 6.97 67.55
C PRO A 46 21.02 6.39 66.31
N VAL A 47 21.19 5.07 66.23
CA VAL A 47 21.72 4.40 65.07
C VAL A 47 20.87 4.80 63.87
N SER A 48 21.53 5.38 62.84
CA SER A 48 20.85 5.86 61.62
C SER A 48 20.25 4.68 60.87
N ALA A 49 19.04 4.86 60.34
CA ALA A 49 18.36 3.93 59.40
C ALA A 49 18.87 4.09 57.96
N GLU A 50 19.56 5.20 57.67
CA GLU A 50 20.00 5.58 56.32
C GLU A 50 20.89 4.53 55.65
N PRO A 51 21.92 3.94 56.32
CA PRO A 51 22.73 2.92 55.69
C PRO A 51 21.95 1.67 55.28
N VAL A 52 20.92 1.26 56.06
CA VAL A 52 20.09 0.11 55.74
C VAL A 52 19.16 0.42 54.56
N ALA A 53 18.63 1.65 54.49
CA ALA A 53 17.84 2.08 53.33
C ALA A 53 18.68 2.12 52.05
N GLU A 54 19.91 2.71 52.11
CA GLU A 54 20.82 2.75 50.95
C GLU A 54 21.23 1.35 50.50
N GLU A 55 21.56 0.43 51.43
CA GLU A 55 21.91 -0.94 51.09
C GLU A 55 20.74 -1.72 50.48
N PHE A 56 19.51 -1.49 50.96
CA PHE A 56 18.32 -2.08 50.40
C PHE A 56 18.05 -1.58 48.96
N LEU A 57 18.12 -0.26 48.69
CA LEU A 57 17.96 0.33 47.37
C LEU A 57 19.05 -0.15 46.40
N GLN A 58 20.30 -0.19 46.83
CA GLN A 58 21.41 -0.75 46.06
C GLN A 58 21.22 -2.24 45.75
N GLY A 59 20.61 -2.99 46.69
CA GLY A 59 20.23 -4.39 46.50
C GLY A 59 19.17 -4.55 45.41
N MET A 60 18.18 -3.63 45.34
CA MET A 60 17.19 -3.60 44.28
C MET A 60 17.83 -3.33 42.91
N GLU A 61 18.68 -2.30 42.79
CA GLU A 61 19.38 -1.94 41.54
C GLU A 61 20.29 -3.06 41.04
N SER A 62 21.09 -3.66 41.92
CA SER A 62 22.04 -4.72 41.57
C SER A 62 21.41 -6.10 41.44
N ARG A 63 20.13 -6.27 41.74
CA ARG A 63 19.40 -7.54 41.82
C ARG A 63 20.09 -8.53 42.80
N ASN A 64 20.60 -7.99 43.90
CA ASN A 64 21.23 -8.81 44.97
C ASN A 64 20.13 -9.35 45.89
N ASN A 65 19.48 -10.43 45.48
CA ASN A 65 18.34 -11.03 46.20
C ASN A 65 18.75 -11.51 47.64
N ASP A 66 19.96 -11.99 47.83
CA ASP A 66 20.45 -12.42 49.16
C ASP A 66 20.63 -11.21 50.10
N GLY A 67 21.16 -10.11 49.59
CA GLY A 67 21.31 -8.86 50.33
C GLY A 67 19.94 -8.27 50.71
N LEU A 68 19.03 -8.21 49.78
CA LEU A 68 17.65 -7.74 50.03
C LEU A 68 16.92 -8.58 51.08
N ALA A 69 17.04 -9.90 50.96
CA ALA A 69 16.42 -10.84 51.89
C ALA A 69 16.85 -10.64 53.33
N ALA A 70 18.11 -10.23 53.56
CA ALA A 70 18.67 -9.99 54.89
C ALA A 70 18.16 -8.69 55.54
N LEU A 71 17.67 -7.73 54.76
CA LEU A 71 17.29 -6.38 55.21
C LEU A 71 15.79 -6.17 55.41
N THR A 72 14.95 -7.15 55.03
CA THR A 72 13.49 -7.00 55.06
C THR A 72 12.77 -8.03 55.94
N ASP A 73 11.57 -7.68 56.43
CA ASP A 73 10.69 -8.56 57.21
C ASP A 73 9.94 -9.60 56.37
N ALA A 74 9.97 -9.53 55.03
CA ALA A 74 9.35 -10.49 54.13
C ALA A 74 10.26 -10.82 52.92
N PRO A 75 11.33 -11.58 53.15
CA PRO A 75 12.37 -11.85 52.13
C PRO A 75 11.86 -12.44 50.84
N SER A 76 11.04 -13.51 50.91
CA SER A 76 10.54 -14.21 49.73
C SER A 76 9.60 -13.34 48.87
N ASP A 77 8.76 -12.54 49.50
CA ASP A 77 7.81 -11.68 48.79
C ASP A 77 8.55 -10.54 48.09
N ALA A 78 9.59 -9.96 48.74
CA ALA A 78 10.39 -8.89 48.19
C ALA A 78 11.15 -9.34 46.93
N THR A 79 11.85 -10.45 47.02
CA THR A 79 12.65 -10.97 45.89
C THR A 79 11.76 -11.42 44.73
N SER A 80 10.65 -12.13 45.03
CA SER A 80 9.71 -12.58 43.99
C SER A 80 9.04 -11.43 43.25
N ALA A 81 8.59 -10.38 43.95
CA ALA A 81 7.94 -9.23 43.33
C ALA A 81 8.94 -8.41 42.49
N LEU A 82 10.18 -8.25 42.95
CA LEU A 82 11.23 -7.56 42.20
C LEU A 82 11.59 -8.32 40.92
N ASP A 83 11.86 -9.64 41.02
CA ASP A 83 12.17 -10.48 39.86
C ASP A 83 11.01 -10.52 38.84
N ALA A 84 9.75 -10.59 39.30
CA ALA A 84 8.60 -10.54 38.45
C ALA A 84 8.49 -9.19 37.73
N THR A 85 8.78 -8.07 38.41
CA THR A 85 8.77 -6.74 37.83
C THR A 85 9.91 -6.54 36.81
N TYR A 86 11.13 -6.97 37.12
CA TYR A 86 12.25 -6.94 36.16
C TYR A 86 11.93 -7.72 34.88
N SER A 87 11.37 -8.91 35.04
CA SER A 87 10.97 -9.78 33.91
C SER A 87 9.78 -9.20 33.13
N GLY A 88 8.77 -8.70 33.83
CA GLY A 88 7.58 -8.14 33.24
C GLY A 88 7.86 -6.84 32.47
N LEU A 89 8.67 -5.97 33.01
CA LEU A 89 9.14 -4.75 32.36
C LEU A 89 10.16 -5.02 31.24
N GLN A 90 10.76 -6.21 31.20
CA GLN A 90 11.93 -6.51 30.35
C GLN A 90 13.06 -5.51 30.62
N ALA A 91 13.22 -5.09 31.89
CA ALA A 91 14.08 -3.99 32.27
C ALA A 91 15.54 -4.24 31.92
N GLU A 92 16.16 -3.25 31.29
CA GLU A 92 17.60 -3.24 30.95
C GLU A 92 18.46 -2.68 32.09
N GLY A 93 17.83 -1.80 32.92
CA GLY A 93 18.46 -1.20 34.10
C GLY A 93 17.44 -0.69 35.10
N LEU A 94 17.96 -0.40 36.31
CA LEU A 94 17.20 0.27 37.38
C LEU A 94 18.19 1.21 38.09
N ASP A 95 17.79 2.47 38.23
CA ASP A 95 18.48 3.52 38.98
C ASP A 95 17.58 4.03 40.09
N ILE A 96 18.07 4.16 41.31
CA ILE A 96 17.28 4.60 42.46
C ILE A 96 18.04 5.67 43.24
N GLU A 97 17.46 6.86 43.34
CA GLU A 97 18.03 7.98 44.05
C GLU A 97 17.30 8.22 45.40
N LEU A 98 18.01 8.10 46.53
CA LEU A 98 17.46 8.45 47.84
C LEU A 98 17.37 9.96 47.96
N GLU A 99 16.13 10.49 48.06
CA GLU A 99 15.89 11.94 48.11
C GLU A 99 15.87 12.51 49.52
N GLY A 100 15.47 11.70 50.50
CA GLY A 100 15.47 12.13 51.88
C GLY A 100 14.92 11.11 52.85
N MET A 101 15.18 11.32 54.15
CA MET A 101 14.75 10.43 55.22
C MET A 101 14.30 11.21 56.43
N ASP A 102 13.13 10.82 56.97
CA ASP A 102 12.62 11.23 58.27
C ASP A 102 12.76 10.06 59.25
N GLN A 103 13.42 10.27 60.41
CA GLN A 103 13.67 9.22 61.39
C GLN A 103 13.31 9.64 62.81
N ASP A 104 12.50 8.81 63.46
CA ASP A 104 12.24 8.82 64.92
C ASP A 104 13.04 7.71 65.62
N GLU A 105 12.83 7.48 66.93
CA GLU A 105 13.57 6.49 67.73
C GLU A 105 13.39 5.05 67.22
N THR A 106 12.21 4.68 66.67
CA THR A 106 11.85 3.32 66.26
C THR A 106 11.25 3.22 64.87
N LEU A 107 11.05 4.34 64.19
CA LEU A 107 10.43 4.42 62.84
C LEU A 107 11.25 5.34 61.97
N ALA A 108 11.50 4.94 60.74
CA ALA A 108 12.05 5.81 59.71
C ALA A 108 11.27 5.65 58.42
N THR A 109 11.17 6.77 57.68
CA THR A 109 10.58 6.82 56.33
C THR A 109 11.59 7.39 55.34
N ALA A 110 11.94 6.64 54.31
CA ALA A 110 12.84 7.07 53.25
C ALA A 110 12.05 7.31 51.97
N ASN A 111 12.20 8.50 51.39
CA ASN A 111 11.62 8.87 50.10
C ASN A 111 12.71 8.71 49.05
N TYR A 112 12.36 8.08 47.92
CA TYR A 112 13.31 7.83 46.85
C TYR A 112 12.61 7.86 45.48
N LYS A 113 13.40 8.22 44.47
CA LYS A 113 13.03 8.20 43.09
C LYS A 113 13.52 6.95 42.42
N VAL A 114 12.67 6.31 41.67
CA VAL A 114 12.93 5.09 40.90
C VAL A 114 12.91 5.42 39.41
N THR A 115 13.93 4.95 38.67
CA THR A 115 13.98 5.08 37.23
C THR A 115 14.34 3.74 36.61
N TRP A 116 13.42 3.16 35.85
CA TRP A 116 13.62 1.95 35.09
C TRP A 116 14.05 2.27 33.67
N ASP A 117 15.11 1.62 33.20
CA ASP A 117 15.49 1.60 31.79
C ASP A 117 14.83 0.42 31.10
N LEU A 118 14.10 0.70 30.02
CA LEU A 118 13.28 -0.26 29.31
C LEU A 118 13.71 -0.36 27.84
N PRO A 119 13.40 -1.48 27.14
CA PRO A 119 13.76 -1.67 25.75
C PRO A 119 13.33 -0.51 24.85
N LYS A 120 14.12 -0.23 23.82
CA LYS A 120 13.90 0.85 22.82
C LYS A 120 13.99 2.25 23.43
N ASP A 121 14.97 2.49 24.30
CA ASP A 121 15.26 3.79 24.93
C ASP A 121 14.06 4.38 25.69
N ARG A 122 13.23 3.55 26.31
CA ARG A 122 12.10 3.98 27.15
C ARG A 122 12.53 4.05 28.59
N THR A 123 11.90 4.93 29.35
CA THR A 123 12.13 5.05 30.79
C THR A 123 10.80 5.16 31.52
N LEU A 124 10.71 4.59 32.71
CA LEU A 124 9.62 4.82 33.68
C LEU A 124 10.21 5.39 34.94
N SER A 125 9.81 6.59 35.33
CA SER A 125 10.34 7.28 36.52
C SER A 125 9.20 7.77 37.42
N TYR A 126 9.34 7.52 38.72
CA TYR A 126 8.35 7.90 39.73
C TYR A 126 8.99 7.97 41.12
N ASP A 127 8.30 8.63 42.05
CA ASP A 127 8.67 8.73 43.44
C ASP A 127 7.90 7.71 44.27
N THR A 128 8.55 7.13 45.25
CA THR A 128 7.96 6.21 46.22
C THR A 128 8.63 6.33 47.57
N GLN A 129 8.16 5.56 48.53
CA GLN A 129 8.72 5.60 49.90
C GLN A 129 8.78 4.22 50.54
N MET A 130 9.76 4.02 51.42
CA MET A 130 9.84 2.86 52.26
C MET A 130 9.76 3.24 53.73
N THR A 131 9.25 2.34 54.55
CA THR A 131 9.22 2.43 56.00
C THR A 131 10.20 1.42 56.61
N LEU A 132 11.03 1.88 57.53
CA LEU A 132 11.92 0.99 58.31
C LEU A 132 11.49 1.04 59.78
N THR A 133 11.58 -0.09 60.48
CA THR A 133 11.30 -0.19 61.92
C THR A 133 12.51 -0.72 62.64
N LYS A 134 12.78 -0.16 63.83
CA LYS A 134 13.90 -0.59 64.69
C LYS A 134 13.42 -1.57 65.74
N THR A 135 14.06 -2.72 65.81
CA THR A 135 13.84 -3.75 66.82
C THR A 135 15.16 -4.09 67.45
N GLU A 136 15.26 -3.94 68.78
CA GLU A 136 16.47 -4.14 69.60
C GLU A 136 17.65 -3.22 69.24
N ASP A 137 18.18 -2.97 68.31
CA ASP A 137 19.18 -2.02 67.78
C ASP A 137 19.40 -2.20 66.26
N GLU A 138 18.59 -3.03 65.63
CA GLU A 138 18.65 -3.28 64.18
C GLU A 138 17.47 -2.66 63.46
N TRP A 139 17.73 -2.00 62.31
CA TRP A 139 16.72 -1.47 61.41
C TRP A 139 16.35 -2.52 60.36
N THR A 140 15.04 -2.66 60.10
CA THR A 140 14.51 -3.61 59.13
C THR A 140 13.50 -2.93 58.23
N VAL A 141 13.59 -3.14 56.92
CA VAL A 141 12.62 -2.62 55.91
C VAL A 141 11.30 -3.36 56.04
N ARG A 142 10.22 -2.62 56.19
CA ARG A 142 8.84 -3.15 56.17
C ARG A 142 8.39 -3.36 54.75
N TRP A 143 8.47 -4.59 54.30
CA TRP A 143 8.13 -4.93 52.92
C TRP A 143 6.68 -4.64 52.58
N LYS A 144 6.49 -3.97 51.42
CA LYS A 144 5.21 -3.82 50.71
C LYS A 144 5.51 -3.75 49.23
N PRO A 145 4.65 -4.27 48.32
CA PRO A 145 4.86 -4.11 46.89
C PRO A 145 4.97 -2.65 46.43
N SER A 146 4.32 -1.73 47.16
CA SER A 146 4.44 -0.29 46.92
C SER A 146 5.88 0.27 47.09
N LEU A 147 6.84 -0.50 47.61
CA LEU A 147 8.24 -0.14 47.57
C LEU A 147 8.82 -0.22 46.16
N ILE A 148 8.26 -1.09 45.31
CA ILE A 148 8.63 -1.16 43.89
C ILE A 148 7.88 -0.08 43.12
N HIS A 149 6.53 0.01 43.27
CA HIS A 149 5.73 1.04 42.64
C HIS A 149 4.49 1.34 43.48
N PRO A 150 4.09 2.61 43.66
CA PRO A 150 2.98 3.01 44.55
C PRO A 150 1.67 2.27 44.28
N ASP A 151 1.37 1.92 43.03
CA ASP A 151 0.13 1.26 42.61
C ASP A 151 0.14 -0.26 42.76
N LEU A 152 1.27 -0.87 43.17
CA LEU A 152 1.33 -2.32 43.34
C LEU A 152 0.69 -2.78 44.65
N GLY A 153 -0.24 -3.72 44.51
CA GLY A 153 -0.81 -4.50 45.62
C GLY A 153 -0.14 -5.87 45.79
N ALA A 154 -0.64 -6.67 46.74
CA ALA A 154 -0.13 -8.01 46.99
C ALA A 154 -0.23 -8.90 45.71
N ASN A 155 0.82 -9.66 45.43
CA ASN A 155 0.93 -10.56 44.27
C ASN A 155 0.75 -9.87 42.90
N GLN A 156 1.19 -8.61 42.82
CA GLN A 156 1.16 -7.80 41.60
C GLN A 156 2.58 -7.39 41.20
N HIS A 157 2.79 -7.17 39.89
CA HIS A 157 4.03 -6.66 39.34
C HIS A 157 3.75 -5.76 38.15
N LEU A 158 4.75 -5.01 37.69
CA LEU A 158 4.65 -4.22 36.46
C LEU A 158 5.01 -5.07 35.25
N GLU A 159 4.29 -4.83 34.14
CA GLU A 159 4.54 -5.49 32.87
C GLU A 159 4.48 -4.48 31.71
N LEU A 160 5.52 -4.51 30.87
CA LEU A 160 5.58 -3.75 29.62
C LEU A 160 4.85 -4.53 28.52
N ARG A 161 3.78 -3.94 27.97
CA ARG A 161 2.94 -4.55 26.96
C ARG A 161 3.00 -3.79 25.66
N ALA A 162 3.17 -4.51 24.55
CA ALA A 162 2.95 -3.93 23.23
C ALA A 162 1.45 -3.78 22.95
N LEU A 163 1.07 -2.63 22.41
CA LEU A 163 -0.29 -2.35 21.94
C LEU A 163 -0.27 -2.37 20.42
N GLU A 164 -0.92 -3.34 19.82
CA GLU A 164 -0.95 -3.46 18.37
C GLU A 164 -1.70 -2.30 17.74
N ALA A 165 -1.14 -1.77 16.64
CA ALA A 165 -1.80 -0.76 15.85
C ALA A 165 -2.83 -1.39 14.91
N LYS A 166 -3.92 -0.67 14.65
CA LYS A 166 -4.86 -1.05 13.60
C LYS A 166 -4.16 -0.91 12.25
N ARG A 167 -4.17 -1.99 11.47
CA ARG A 167 -3.62 -2.02 10.12
C ARG A 167 -4.47 -1.22 9.14
N ALA A 168 -3.85 -0.74 8.04
CA ALA A 168 -4.53 -0.04 6.97
C ALA A 168 -5.50 -0.96 6.21
N SER A 169 -6.62 -0.39 5.76
CA SER A 169 -7.44 -0.95 4.68
C SER A 169 -7.01 -0.38 3.34
N VAL A 170 -7.28 -1.12 2.24
CA VAL A 170 -7.16 -0.58 0.88
C VAL A 170 -8.55 -0.19 0.40
N VAL A 171 -8.69 1.07 -0.03
CA VAL A 171 -9.95 1.65 -0.50
C VAL A 171 -9.85 2.09 -1.95
N SER A 172 -10.94 1.93 -2.70
CA SER A 172 -11.07 2.40 -4.08
C SER A 172 -11.17 3.93 -4.17
N SER A 173 -11.02 4.49 -5.37
CA SER A 173 -11.16 5.93 -5.61
C SER A 173 -12.56 6.47 -5.28
N ASN A 174 -13.59 5.64 -5.31
CA ASN A 174 -14.95 5.98 -4.88
C ASN A 174 -15.27 5.60 -3.43
N GLY A 175 -14.24 5.24 -2.62
CA GLY A 175 -14.34 5.05 -1.17
C GLY A 175 -14.84 3.69 -0.71
N VAL A 176 -15.00 2.72 -1.61
CA VAL A 176 -15.36 1.34 -1.24
C VAL A 176 -14.13 0.60 -0.74
N GLU A 177 -14.23 -0.07 0.39
CA GLU A 177 -13.15 -0.88 0.94
C GLU A 177 -12.96 -2.16 0.09
N LEU A 178 -11.81 -2.25 -0.59
CA LEU A 178 -11.44 -3.38 -1.45
C LEU A 178 -10.78 -4.50 -0.67
N MET A 179 -9.90 -4.13 0.26
CA MET A 179 -9.24 -5.07 1.17
C MET A 179 -9.26 -4.51 2.59
N SER A 180 -9.48 -5.39 3.55
CA SER A 180 -9.45 -5.08 4.99
C SER A 180 -8.44 -5.93 5.72
N PRO A 181 -7.93 -5.47 6.88
CA PRO A 181 -7.15 -6.30 7.77
C PRO A 181 -7.94 -7.55 8.17
N GLY A 182 -7.30 -8.69 8.11
CA GLY A 182 -7.86 -9.98 8.43
C GLY A 182 -6.78 -11.02 8.67
N LEU A 183 -7.14 -12.29 8.64
CA LEU A 183 -6.23 -13.41 8.84
C LEU A 183 -6.23 -14.32 7.63
N ASN A 184 -5.05 -14.74 7.22
CA ASN A 184 -4.85 -15.93 6.42
C ASN A 184 -4.36 -17.07 7.32
N TYR A 185 -4.54 -18.28 6.87
CA TYR A 185 -4.20 -19.50 7.61
C TYR A 185 -3.24 -20.33 6.77
N ARG A 186 -2.00 -20.45 7.22
CA ARG A 186 -0.97 -21.23 6.54
C ARG A 186 -0.92 -22.65 7.06
N LEU A 187 -1.17 -23.63 6.19
CA LEU A 187 -0.99 -25.05 6.51
C LEU A 187 0.49 -25.39 6.42
N VAL A 188 1.06 -25.75 7.56
CA VAL A 188 2.49 -26.06 7.69
C VAL A 188 2.63 -27.50 8.19
N VAL A 189 3.59 -28.22 7.61
CA VAL A 189 4.02 -29.54 8.05
C VAL A 189 5.43 -29.44 8.60
N ASP A 190 5.64 -29.84 9.83
CA ASP A 190 6.94 -29.99 10.47
C ASP A 190 7.47 -31.39 10.16
N THR A 191 8.32 -31.51 9.14
CA THR A 191 8.85 -32.81 8.69
C THR A 191 9.81 -33.41 9.69
N SER A 192 10.46 -32.59 10.54
CA SER A 192 11.37 -33.09 11.57
C SER A 192 10.67 -33.89 12.68
N SER A 193 9.37 -33.70 12.85
CA SER A 193 8.53 -34.39 13.84
C SER A 193 7.93 -35.70 13.29
N LEU A 194 8.16 -36.05 12.02
CA LEU A 194 7.56 -37.20 11.34
C LEU A 194 8.62 -38.25 10.99
N GLU A 195 8.35 -39.53 11.33
CA GLU A 195 9.19 -40.66 10.91
C GLU A 195 9.02 -40.97 9.40
N ASP A 196 7.78 -40.83 8.87
CA ASP A 196 7.45 -40.97 7.44
C ASP A 196 6.40 -39.91 7.06
N VAL A 197 6.74 -39.08 6.08
CA VAL A 197 5.88 -37.98 5.62
C VAL A 197 4.72 -38.44 4.71
N ARG A 198 4.81 -39.63 4.12
CA ARG A 198 3.83 -40.14 3.14
C ARG A 198 2.41 -40.34 3.69
N PRO A 199 2.21 -40.90 4.91
CA PRO A 199 0.88 -40.98 5.49
C PRO A 199 0.25 -39.61 5.75
N THR A 200 1.06 -38.65 6.23
CA THR A 200 0.62 -37.26 6.48
C THR A 200 0.27 -36.56 5.16
N ALA A 201 1.11 -36.70 4.12
CA ALA A 201 0.80 -36.17 2.79
C ALA A 201 -0.52 -36.72 2.23
N SER A 202 -0.77 -38.02 2.36
CA SER A 202 -2.01 -38.65 1.91
C SER A 202 -3.25 -38.14 2.67
N LYS A 203 -3.15 -37.96 3.99
CA LYS A 203 -4.25 -37.42 4.80
C LYS A 203 -4.54 -35.94 4.45
N ILE A 204 -3.51 -35.12 4.28
CA ILE A 204 -3.64 -33.71 3.87
C ILE A 204 -4.28 -33.64 2.48
N SER A 205 -3.77 -34.38 1.49
CA SER A 205 -4.35 -34.43 0.14
C SER A 205 -5.82 -34.83 0.17
N GLY A 206 -6.19 -35.87 0.92
CA GLY A 206 -7.58 -36.28 1.09
C GLY A 206 -8.46 -35.22 1.77
N ALA A 207 -7.92 -34.50 2.76
CA ALA A 207 -8.61 -33.39 3.43
C ALA A 207 -8.85 -32.21 2.47
N LEU A 208 -7.84 -31.86 1.67
CA LEU A 208 -7.92 -30.76 0.69
C LEU A 208 -8.86 -31.10 -0.46
N ALA A 209 -8.79 -32.33 -1.02
CA ALA A 209 -9.73 -32.79 -2.03
C ALA A 209 -11.18 -32.81 -1.53
N ALA A 210 -11.40 -33.13 -0.24
CA ALA A 210 -12.74 -33.07 0.37
C ALA A 210 -13.22 -31.64 0.61
N ALA A 211 -12.31 -30.68 0.81
CA ALA A 211 -12.63 -29.27 0.92
C ALA A 211 -12.85 -28.63 -0.46
N HIS A 212 -12.01 -28.97 -1.44
CA HIS A 212 -12.12 -28.53 -2.84
C HIS A 212 -13.49 -28.85 -3.46
N ARG A 213 -14.07 -30.02 -3.15
CA ARG A 213 -15.43 -30.35 -3.60
C ARG A 213 -16.53 -29.43 -3.07
N GLN A 214 -16.26 -28.67 -2.01
CA GLN A 214 -17.19 -27.70 -1.42
C GLN A 214 -16.87 -26.27 -1.84
N ASP A 215 -15.60 -25.99 -2.08
CA ASP A 215 -15.07 -24.72 -2.53
C ASP A 215 -13.91 -25.00 -3.50
N GLU A 216 -14.18 -24.89 -4.80
CA GLU A 216 -13.22 -25.16 -5.88
C GLU A 216 -11.99 -24.24 -5.83
N SER A 217 -12.05 -23.12 -5.11
CA SER A 217 -10.92 -22.22 -4.89
C SER A 217 -9.86 -22.77 -3.92
N ILE A 218 -10.18 -23.85 -3.17
CA ILE A 218 -9.21 -24.56 -2.35
C ILE A 218 -8.37 -25.46 -3.25
N ALA A 219 -7.05 -25.34 -3.17
CA ALA A 219 -6.15 -26.15 -3.99
C ALA A 219 -6.35 -27.65 -3.78
N ASP A 220 -6.53 -28.41 -4.85
CA ASP A 220 -6.42 -29.87 -4.84
C ASP A 220 -4.96 -30.26 -5.07
N ILE A 221 -4.35 -30.93 -4.09
CA ILE A 221 -2.92 -31.25 -4.09
C ILE A 221 -2.74 -32.76 -4.15
N ASP A 222 -2.01 -33.24 -5.15
CA ASP A 222 -1.71 -34.68 -5.27
C ASP A 222 -0.85 -35.18 -4.11
N ALA A 223 -1.22 -36.33 -3.55
CA ALA A 223 -0.56 -36.91 -2.39
C ALA A 223 0.91 -37.29 -2.65
N LYS A 224 1.25 -37.75 -3.86
CA LYS A 224 2.62 -38.17 -4.21
C LYS A 224 3.52 -36.97 -4.40
N ASP A 225 3.01 -35.92 -5.07
CA ASP A 225 3.73 -34.68 -5.27
C ASP A 225 3.98 -33.97 -3.93
N LEU A 226 2.97 -33.97 -3.03
CA LEU A 226 3.14 -33.45 -1.69
C LEU A 226 4.16 -34.24 -0.89
N ALA A 227 4.07 -35.59 -0.90
CA ALA A 227 5.01 -36.44 -0.19
C ALA A 227 6.46 -36.19 -0.64
N LYS A 228 6.70 -36.06 -1.96
CA LYS A 228 8.02 -35.75 -2.48
C LYS A 228 8.53 -34.39 -1.98
N LYS A 229 7.69 -33.37 -2.00
CA LYS A 229 8.04 -32.03 -1.48
C LYS A 229 8.35 -32.03 0.02
N LEU A 230 7.63 -32.86 0.79
CA LEU A 230 7.89 -33.02 2.21
C LEU A 230 9.17 -33.84 2.50
N GLU A 231 9.49 -34.84 1.65
CA GLU A 231 10.76 -35.59 1.74
C GLU A 231 11.98 -34.71 1.45
N ASP A 232 11.84 -33.76 0.51
CA ASP A 232 12.89 -32.82 0.11
C ASP A 232 13.04 -31.63 1.09
N ALA A 233 12.08 -31.42 2.01
CA ALA A 233 12.08 -30.31 2.95
C ALA A 233 12.86 -30.62 4.23
N ASP A 234 13.65 -29.64 4.68
CA ASP A 234 14.36 -29.68 5.95
C ASP A 234 13.60 -28.86 7.01
N GLY A 235 12.87 -29.54 7.89
CA GLY A 235 12.06 -28.92 8.95
C GLY A 235 10.64 -28.52 8.50
N SER A 236 10.29 -27.27 8.62
CA SER A 236 8.92 -26.80 8.35
C SER A 236 8.66 -26.56 6.86
N TYR A 237 7.61 -27.16 6.30
CA TYR A 237 7.17 -26.98 4.91
C TYR A 237 5.79 -26.31 4.85
N SER A 238 5.66 -25.21 4.10
CA SER A 238 4.39 -24.55 3.83
C SER A 238 3.65 -25.22 2.68
N VAL A 239 2.53 -25.86 2.97
CA VAL A 239 1.73 -26.60 1.96
C VAL A 239 0.91 -25.66 1.11
N THR A 240 0.08 -24.83 1.75
CA THR A 240 -0.81 -23.86 1.10
C THR A 240 -1.34 -22.85 2.13
N MET A 241 -2.01 -21.81 1.65
CA MET A 241 -2.63 -20.77 2.46
C MET A 241 -4.14 -20.74 2.23
N PHE A 242 -4.89 -20.46 3.28
CA PHE A 242 -6.34 -20.35 3.25
C PHE A 242 -6.81 -18.99 3.75
N THR A 243 -7.92 -18.55 3.25
CA THR A 243 -8.70 -17.48 3.88
C THR A 243 -9.41 -18.03 5.11
N GLU A 244 -9.97 -17.15 5.95
CA GLU A 244 -10.69 -17.54 7.15
C GLU A 244 -11.82 -18.56 6.88
N ASP A 245 -12.62 -18.35 5.83
CA ASP A 245 -13.72 -19.25 5.48
C ASP A 245 -13.23 -20.61 4.98
N GLN A 246 -12.17 -20.62 4.16
CA GLN A 246 -11.53 -21.86 3.73
C GLN A 246 -10.90 -22.61 4.92
N ALA A 247 -10.26 -21.87 5.82
CA ALA A 247 -9.69 -22.45 7.03
C ALA A 247 -10.75 -23.10 7.92
N LYS A 248 -11.95 -22.52 8.06
CA LYS A 248 -13.09 -23.13 8.76
C LYS A 248 -13.47 -24.49 8.17
N ALA A 249 -13.40 -24.65 6.85
CA ALA A 249 -13.71 -25.92 6.18
C ALA A 249 -12.57 -26.96 6.29
N VAL A 250 -11.31 -26.51 6.34
CA VAL A 250 -10.11 -27.37 6.35
C VAL A 250 -9.69 -27.75 7.77
N ARG A 251 -9.75 -26.82 8.73
CA ARG A 251 -9.30 -26.99 10.12
C ARG A 251 -9.78 -28.31 10.77
N PRO A 252 -11.08 -28.66 10.75
CA PRO A 252 -11.56 -29.91 11.40
C PRO A 252 -11.00 -31.18 10.77
N LYS A 253 -10.45 -31.09 9.55
CA LYS A 253 -9.93 -32.24 8.80
C LYS A 253 -8.43 -32.44 9.01
N VAL A 254 -7.70 -31.39 9.38
CA VAL A 254 -6.24 -31.42 9.58
C VAL A 254 -5.82 -31.28 11.04
N GLU A 255 -6.73 -30.83 11.90
CA GLU A 255 -6.49 -30.68 13.34
C GLU A 255 -6.24 -32.03 13.99
N GLY A 256 -5.19 -32.12 14.81
CA GLY A 256 -4.76 -33.36 15.46
C GLY A 256 -3.93 -34.30 14.60
N MET A 257 -3.53 -33.92 13.38
CA MET A 257 -2.53 -34.64 12.61
C MET A 257 -1.12 -34.33 13.14
N ASP A 258 -0.32 -35.36 13.36
CA ASP A 258 1.05 -35.21 13.84
C ASP A 258 1.89 -34.36 12.88
N GLY A 259 2.62 -33.39 13.41
CA GLY A 259 3.45 -32.47 12.65
C GLY A 259 2.71 -31.45 11.80
N VAL A 260 1.37 -31.41 11.82
CA VAL A 260 0.57 -30.49 11.00
C VAL A 260 0.04 -29.34 11.86
N ARG A 261 0.24 -28.11 11.39
CA ARG A 261 -0.24 -26.89 12.05
C ARG A 261 -0.90 -25.96 11.05
N LEU A 262 -1.92 -25.25 11.51
CA LEU A 262 -2.59 -24.19 10.78
C LEU A 262 -2.28 -22.86 11.49
N ASN A 263 -1.26 -22.16 11.00
CA ASN A 263 -0.77 -20.91 11.58
C ASN A 263 -1.61 -19.74 11.08
N GLU A 264 -1.99 -18.86 11.99
CA GLU A 264 -2.67 -17.60 11.68
C GLU A 264 -1.64 -16.55 11.31
N GLU A 265 -1.86 -15.89 10.18
CA GLU A 265 -0.99 -14.84 9.66
C GLU A 265 -1.83 -13.59 9.37
N PRO A 266 -1.49 -12.42 9.96
CA PRO A 266 -2.13 -11.17 9.61
C PRO A 266 -1.99 -10.87 8.12
N ALA A 267 -3.09 -10.53 7.45
CA ALA A 267 -3.12 -10.29 6.01
C ALA A 267 -4.14 -9.21 5.64
N LEU A 268 -3.97 -8.64 4.44
CA LEU A 268 -5.05 -7.92 3.77
C LEU A 268 -5.95 -8.93 3.05
N VAL A 269 -7.21 -8.98 3.43
CA VAL A 269 -8.21 -9.88 2.87
C VAL A 269 -9.09 -9.12 1.90
N THR A 270 -9.19 -9.58 0.65
CA THR A 270 -10.07 -9.01 -0.37
C THR A 270 -11.52 -9.32 -0.04
N ARG A 271 -12.38 -8.28 -0.02
CA ARG A 271 -13.81 -8.44 0.29
C ARG A 271 -14.58 -9.09 -0.84
N ASP A 272 -14.32 -8.68 -2.09
CA ASP A 272 -14.90 -9.27 -3.29
C ASP A 272 -13.83 -10.08 -4.03
N ARG A 273 -13.86 -11.39 -3.90
CA ARG A 273 -12.87 -12.29 -4.50
C ARG A 273 -12.92 -12.31 -6.02
N GLY A 274 -14.07 -11.98 -6.61
CA GLY A 274 -14.26 -11.92 -8.06
C GLY A 274 -13.78 -10.62 -8.69
N LEU A 275 -13.46 -9.60 -7.87
CA LEU A 275 -13.02 -8.31 -8.37
C LEU A 275 -11.53 -8.32 -8.70
N ALA A 276 -11.19 -8.48 -9.98
CA ALA A 276 -9.82 -8.39 -10.49
C ALA A 276 -8.75 -9.05 -9.59
N PRO A 277 -8.81 -10.38 -9.35
CA PRO A 277 -8.02 -11.05 -8.33
C PRO A 277 -6.52 -10.86 -8.50
N ASP A 278 -5.99 -10.87 -9.73
CA ASP A 278 -4.58 -10.66 -10.03
C ASP A 278 -4.15 -9.23 -9.70
N LEU A 279 -4.97 -8.25 -10.07
CA LEU A 279 -4.72 -6.85 -9.77
C LEU A 279 -4.74 -6.60 -8.25
N MET A 280 -5.69 -7.21 -7.53
CA MET A 280 -5.75 -7.14 -6.07
C MET A 280 -4.51 -7.78 -5.41
N SER A 281 -4.01 -8.87 -5.96
CA SER A 281 -2.78 -9.52 -5.49
C SER A 281 -1.56 -8.61 -5.66
N ARG A 282 -1.45 -7.90 -6.78
CA ARG A 282 -0.37 -6.95 -7.07
C ARG A 282 -0.45 -5.72 -6.17
N VAL A 283 -1.64 -5.16 -5.99
CA VAL A 283 -1.86 -4.06 -5.04
C VAL A 283 -1.42 -4.48 -3.64
N ARG A 284 -1.86 -5.65 -3.17
CA ARG A 284 -1.45 -6.19 -1.85
C ARG A 284 0.07 -6.28 -1.71
N SER A 285 0.76 -6.81 -2.74
CA SER A 285 2.22 -6.93 -2.73
C SER A 285 2.91 -5.57 -2.72
N ALA A 286 2.37 -4.59 -3.44
CA ALA A 286 2.96 -3.26 -3.54
C ALA A 286 2.82 -2.45 -2.23
N VAL A 287 1.80 -2.73 -1.42
CA VAL A 287 1.51 -1.97 -0.19
C VAL A 287 1.81 -2.72 1.11
N GLN A 288 2.36 -3.95 1.03
CA GLN A 288 2.49 -4.79 2.20
C GLN A 288 3.31 -4.17 3.34
N ASP A 289 4.31 -3.33 3.00
CA ASP A 289 5.18 -2.67 3.97
C ASP A 289 4.55 -1.39 4.57
N GLU A 290 3.40 -0.95 4.07
CA GLU A 290 2.72 0.28 4.47
C GLU A 290 1.46 0.02 5.29
N VAL A 291 1.03 -1.24 5.38
CA VAL A 291 -0.23 -1.60 6.05
C VAL A 291 -0.13 -1.61 7.57
N ASP A 292 1.06 -1.70 8.13
CA ASP A 292 1.26 -1.76 9.56
C ASP A 292 1.30 -0.35 10.17
N GLY A 293 0.48 -0.12 11.19
CA GLY A 293 0.55 1.09 11.99
C GLY A 293 1.72 1.07 12.97
N GLN A 294 1.92 2.18 13.62
CA GLN A 294 2.95 2.28 14.67
C GLN A 294 2.43 1.65 15.96
N THR A 295 3.10 0.59 16.40
CA THR A 295 2.80 -0.12 17.64
C THR A 295 2.93 0.82 18.84
N GLY A 296 1.89 0.88 19.66
CA GLY A 296 1.91 1.53 20.97
C GLY A 296 2.51 0.62 22.04
N TRP A 297 2.51 1.11 23.28
CA TRP A 297 2.92 0.32 24.45
C TRP A 297 2.24 0.84 25.71
N SER A 298 2.12 -0.03 26.72
CA SER A 298 1.71 0.37 28.06
C SER A 298 2.56 -0.34 29.11
N ILE A 299 2.68 0.30 30.26
CA ILE A 299 3.15 -0.33 31.49
C ILE A 299 1.93 -0.52 32.35
N SER A 300 1.62 -1.76 32.68
CA SER A 300 0.42 -2.12 33.41
C SER A 300 0.76 -2.84 34.72
N VAL A 301 -0.04 -2.58 35.75
CA VAL A 301 -0.09 -3.43 36.95
C VAL A 301 -0.80 -4.73 36.56
N VAL A 302 -0.15 -5.86 36.77
CA VAL A 302 -0.72 -7.17 36.48
C VAL A 302 -0.74 -8.06 37.72
N ASN A 303 -1.72 -8.95 37.80
CA ASN A 303 -1.79 -9.96 38.84
C ASN A 303 -0.97 -11.21 38.49
N GLU A 304 -0.88 -12.15 39.41
CA GLU A 304 -0.17 -13.43 39.24
C GLU A 304 -0.62 -14.27 38.03
N ASN A 305 -1.84 -14.06 37.51
CA ASN A 305 -2.36 -14.73 36.33
C ASN A 305 -2.10 -13.94 35.03
N GLY A 306 -1.34 -12.85 35.08
CA GLY A 306 -1.04 -11.99 33.92
C GLY A 306 -2.18 -11.09 33.47
N ALA A 307 -3.27 -10.96 34.26
CA ALA A 307 -4.36 -10.04 33.93
C ALA A 307 -4.01 -8.60 34.30
N ALA A 308 -4.15 -7.66 33.36
CA ALA A 308 -3.96 -6.23 33.61
C ALA A 308 -5.08 -5.70 34.49
N LEU A 309 -4.72 -4.94 35.53
CA LEU A 309 -5.64 -4.31 36.47
C LEU A 309 -5.76 -2.81 36.23
N SER A 310 -4.64 -2.14 35.95
CA SER A 310 -4.59 -0.72 35.63
C SER A 310 -3.37 -0.43 34.76
N ASP A 311 -3.43 0.65 33.97
CA ASP A 311 -2.28 1.18 33.25
C ASP A 311 -1.59 2.26 34.09
N VAL A 312 -0.27 2.12 34.31
CA VAL A 312 0.60 3.11 34.93
C VAL A 312 0.98 4.18 33.91
N GLU A 313 1.38 3.73 32.73
CA GLU A 313 1.73 4.56 31.59
C GLU A 313 1.19 3.93 30.30
N LYS A 314 0.72 4.77 29.38
CA LYS A 314 0.15 4.30 28.13
C LYS A 314 0.45 5.23 26.96
N HIS A 315 1.07 4.67 25.94
CA HIS A 315 1.29 5.28 24.64
C HIS A 315 0.42 4.57 23.61
N ALA A 316 -0.63 5.25 23.17
CA ALA A 316 -1.58 4.67 22.23
C ALA A 316 -0.89 4.32 20.89
N PRO A 317 -1.27 3.20 20.25
CA PRO A 317 -0.80 2.89 18.92
C PRO A 317 -1.37 3.89 17.90
N ASN A 318 -0.59 4.20 16.85
CA ASN A 318 -1.06 4.97 15.72
C ASN A 318 -1.53 4.02 14.63
N ALA A 319 -2.82 4.05 14.30
CA ALA A 319 -3.38 3.29 13.19
C ALA A 319 -2.74 3.73 11.87
N ALA A 320 -2.47 2.78 10.98
CA ALA A 320 -2.05 3.13 9.62
C ALA A 320 -3.20 3.79 8.86
N PRO A 321 -2.95 4.87 8.09
CA PRO A 321 -3.97 5.48 7.24
C PRO A 321 -4.40 4.51 6.15
N SER A 322 -5.68 4.57 5.74
CA SER A 322 -6.16 3.77 4.62
C SER A 322 -5.40 4.11 3.34
N ILE A 323 -5.01 3.08 2.60
CA ILE A 323 -4.31 3.20 1.31
C ILE A 323 -5.36 3.33 0.22
N LYS A 324 -5.30 4.42 -0.54
CA LYS A 324 -6.24 4.66 -1.63
C LYS A 324 -5.66 4.25 -2.97
N VAL A 325 -6.45 3.53 -3.76
CA VAL A 325 -6.09 3.14 -5.13
C VAL A 325 -6.93 3.85 -6.16
N GLY A 326 -6.39 4.02 -7.38
CA GLY A 326 -7.08 4.63 -8.51
C GLY A 326 -8.31 3.86 -8.97
N LEU A 327 -8.36 2.54 -8.72
CA LEU A 327 -9.51 1.71 -9.07
C LEU A 327 -10.81 2.29 -8.51
N ASP A 328 -11.83 2.38 -9.35
CA ASP A 328 -13.21 2.67 -8.96
C ASP A 328 -13.99 1.35 -8.91
N TYR A 329 -14.53 1.00 -7.74
CA TYR A 329 -15.21 -0.29 -7.55
C TYR A 329 -16.33 -0.53 -8.55
N ASP A 330 -17.18 0.50 -8.79
CA ASP A 330 -18.31 0.40 -9.70
C ASP A 330 -17.86 0.29 -11.17
N VAL A 331 -16.82 1.05 -11.54
CA VAL A 331 -16.23 1.02 -12.89
C VAL A 331 -15.55 -0.32 -13.17
N GLN A 332 -14.76 -0.83 -12.20
CA GLN A 332 -14.11 -2.13 -12.35
C GLN A 332 -15.11 -3.27 -12.48
N ARG A 333 -16.13 -3.26 -11.63
CA ARG A 333 -17.19 -4.26 -11.67
C ARG A 333 -17.98 -4.21 -13.00
N ALA A 334 -18.36 -3.01 -13.44
CA ALA A 334 -19.04 -2.80 -14.71
C ALA A 334 -18.19 -3.28 -15.89
N ALA A 335 -16.89 -2.99 -15.87
CA ALA A 335 -15.96 -3.42 -16.91
C ALA A 335 -15.84 -4.95 -16.98
N GLN A 336 -15.69 -5.61 -15.82
CA GLN A 336 -15.57 -7.07 -15.76
C GLN A 336 -16.85 -7.77 -16.26
N GLU A 337 -18.02 -7.29 -15.81
CA GLU A 337 -19.30 -7.83 -16.27
C GLU A 337 -19.53 -7.62 -17.77
N ALA A 338 -19.09 -6.48 -18.31
CA ALA A 338 -19.25 -6.19 -19.73
C ALA A 338 -18.33 -7.06 -20.62
N VAL A 339 -17.07 -7.27 -20.25
CA VAL A 339 -16.17 -8.16 -21.02
C VAL A 339 -16.62 -9.61 -20.94
N ASN A 340 -17.17 -10.04 -19.81
CA ASN A 340 -17.65 -11.41 -19.60
C ASN A 340 -18.89 -11.78 -20.46
N GLU A 341 -19.56 -10.81 -21.08
CA GLU A 341 -20.55 -11.09 -22.12
C GLU A 341 -19.94 -11.82 -23.35
N ARG A 342 -18.63 -11.77 -23.47
CA ARG A 342 -17.84 -12.49 -24.50
C ARG A 342 -16.83 -13.44 -23.85
N SER A 343 -17.26 -14.18 -22.82
CA SER A 343 -16.44 -15.17 -22.10
C SER A 343 -15.87 -16.27 -23.01
N ASP A 344 -16.45 -16.49 -24.19
CA ASP A 344 -15.97 -17.38 -25.24
C ASP A 344 -14.77 -16.83 -26.03
N SER A 345 -14.41 -15.58 -25.83
CA SER A 345 -13.37 -14.85 -26.58
C SER A 345 -12.40 -14.16 -25.61
N GLN A 346 -11.21 -13.84 -26.08
CA GLN A 346 -10.34 -12.90 -25.38
C GLN A 346 -10.91 -11.49 -25.56
N ALA A 347 -11.54 -10.97 -24.52
CA ALA A 347 -12.05 -9.62 -24.50
C ALA A 347 -11.45 -8.83 -23.32
N MET A 348 -11.10 -7.59 -23.57
CA MET A 348 -10.41 -6.72 -22.59
C MET A 348 -11.01 -5.32 -22.61
N LEU A 349 -11.03 -4.68 -21.45
CA LEU A 349 -11.39 -3.29 -21.26
C LEU A 349 -10.49 -2.63 -20.22
N VAL A 350 -9.89 -1.50 -20.57
CA VAL A 350 -9.17 -0.63 -19.65
C VAL A 350 -9.86 0.71 -19.57
N ALA A 351 -10.05 1.23 -18.36
CA ALA A 351 -10.59 2.55 -18.11
C ALA A 351 -9.61 3.40 -17.30
N ILE A 352 -9.40 4.66 -17.70
CA ILE A 352 -8.48 5.62 -17.08
C ILE A 352 -9.26 6.93 -16.85
N ARG A 353 -8.98 7.60 -15.73
CA ARG A 353 -9.51 8.94 -15.44
C ARG A 353 -8.67 10.00 -16.15
N PRO A 354 -9.21 10.72 -17.15
CA PRO A 354 -8.47 11.73 -17.88
C PRO A 354 -7.87 12.84 -17.01
N SER A 355 -8.58 13.30 -15.99
CA SER A 355 -8.19 14.47 -15.20
C SER A 355 -6.91 14.25 -14.37
N ASN A 356 -6.66 13.02 -13.88
CA ASN A 356 -5.55 12.75 -12.98
C ASN A 356 -4.71 11.50 -13.32
N GLY A 357 -5.19 10.62 -14.21
CA GLY A 357 -4.48 9.41 -14.63
C GLY A 357 -4.79 8.15 -13.81
N ASP A 358 -5.72 8.20 -12.86
CA ASP A 358 -6.13 7.01 -12.13
C ASP A 358 -6.56 5.90 -13.08
N ILE A 359 -5.99 4.71 -12.93
CA ILE A 359 -6.45 3.51 -13.60
C ILE A 359 -7.72 3.05 -12.86
N LEU A 360 -8.89 3.31 -13.47
CA LEU A 360 -10.20 3.07 -12.86
C LEU A 360 -10.61 1.61 -12.93
N ALA A 361 -10.24 0.94 -14.03
CA ALA A 361 -10.54 -0.46 -14.25
C ALA A 361 -9.54 -1.11 -15.21
N VAL A 362 -9.24 -2.38 -14.93
CA VAL A 362 -8.56 -3.32 -15.82
C VAL A 362 -9.36 -4.61 -15.79
N ALA A 363 -10.03 -4.92 -16.87
CA ALA A 363 -10.89 -6.10 -16.99
C ALA A 363 -10.53 -6.91 -18.22
N GLN A 364 -10.47 -8.23 -18.05
CA GLN A 364 -10.32 -9.16 -19.15
C GLN A 364 -11.06 -10.46 -18.85
N THR A 365 -11.38 -11.22 -19.89
CA THR A 365 -12.06 -12.51 -19.75
C THR A 365 -11.10 -13.58 -19.26
N GLU A 366 -11.60 -14.62 -18.62
CA GLU A 366 -10.81 -15.79 -18.20
C GLU A 366 -9.98 -16.37 -19.36
N LYS A 367 -10.55 -16.36 -20.59
CA LYS A 367 -9.81 -16.80 -21.78
C LYS A 367 -8.64 -15.86 -22.13
N ALA A 368 -8.73 -14.59 -21.81
CA ALA A 368 -7.62 -13.66 -21.98
C ALA A 368 -6.56 -13.84 -20.88
N ASP A 369 -6.97 -14.24 -19.66
CA ASP A 369 -6.08 -14.54 -18.53
C ASP A 369 -5.11 -15.70 -18.85
N GLU A 370 -5.48 -16.63 -19.75
CA GLU A 370 -4.60 -17.71 -20.20
C GLU A 370 -3.29 -17.20 -20.82
N ASP A 371 -3.32 -16.00 -21.44
CA ASP A 371 -2.16 -15.32 -22.05
C ASP A 371 -1.53 -14.25 -21.14
N GLY A 372 -1.94 -14.17 -19.88
CA GLY A 372 -1.47 -13.21 -18.87
C GLY A 372 -2.19 -11.86 -18.93
N ASP A 373 -1.52 -10.78 -18.54
CA ASP A 373 -2.12 -9.43 -18.46
C ASP A 373 -2.24 -8.75 -19.82
N VAL A 374 -2.98 -9.30 -20.72
CA VAL A 374 -3.07 -8.80 -22.10
C VAL A 374 -3.81 -7.46 -22.21
N ALA A 375 -4.66 -7.12 -21.25
CA ALA A 375 -5.25 -5.78 -21.17
C ALA A 375 -4.21 -4.67 -20.97
N LEU A 376 -3.12 -4.97 -20.25
CA LEU A 376 -2.04 -4.02 -19.93
C LEU A 376 -0.82 -4.16 -20.85
N GLN A 377 -0.50 -5.37 -21.29
CA GLN A 377 0.76 -5.69 -21.97
C GLN A 377 0.57 -6.30 -23.37
N GLY A 378 -0.62 -6.77 -23.71
CA GLY A 378 -0.91 -7.38 -24.99
C GLY A 378 -0.61 -6.43 -26.14
N GLN A 379 0.01 -6.98 -27.21
CA GLN A 379 0.40 -6.22 -28.39
C GLN A 379 -0.37 -6.70 -29.59
N TYR A 380 -1.37 -5.91 -30.00
CA TYR A 380 -2.28 -6.23 -31.08
C TYR A 380 -2.24 -5.14 -32.16
N PRO A 381 -2.42 -5.47 -33.44
CA PRO A 381 -2.65 -4.45 -34.47
C PRO A 381 -3.84 -3.56 -34.07
N PRO A 382 -3.65 -2.23 -34.00
CA PRO A 382 -4.72 -1.34 -33.54
C PRO A 382 -5.82 -1.12 -34.59
N GLY A 383 -5.52 -1.33 -35.87
CA GLY A 383 -6.44 -0.99 -36.93
C GLY A 383 -6.88 0.48 -36.88
N SER A 384 -8.13 0.72 -37.24
CA SER A 384 -8.62 2.09 -37.40
C SER A 384 -8.72 2.94 -36.13
N VAL A 385 -8.55 2.40 -34.92
CA VAL A 385 -8.46 3.25 -33.71
C VAL A 385 -7.19 4.11 -33.73
N PHE A 386 -6.16 3.64 -34.43
CA PHE A 386 -4.91 4.37 -34.62
C PHE A 386 -5.07 5.68 -35.41
N LYS A 387 -6.15 5.82 -36.20
CA LYS A 387 -6.46 7.04 -36.95
C LYS A 387 -6.62 8.28 -36.07
N ILE A 388 -6.81 8.13 -34.76
CA ILE A 388 -6.74 9.26 -33.82
C ILE A 388 -5.37 9.93 -33.89
N LEU A 389 -4.29 9.15 -33.86
CA LEU A 389 -2.91 9.65 -33.94
C LEU A 389 -2.59 10.19 -35.34
N THR A 390 -3.02 9.49 -36.38
CA THR A 390 -2.83 9.92 -37.78
C THR A 390 -3.58 11.22 -38.09
N ALA A 391 -4.81 11.37 -37.59
CA ALA A 391 -5.59 12.62 -37.71
C ALA A 391 -4.89 13.77 -36.98
N ALA A 392 -4.41 13.51 -35.74
CA ALA A 392 -3.65 14.50 -34.98
C ALA A 392 -2.41 14.98 -35.75
N ALA A 393 -1.62 14.03 -36.31
CA ALA A 393 -0.45 14.34 -37.11
C ALA A 393 -0.81 15.12 -38.41
N GLY A 394 -1.90 14.75 -39.08
CA GLY A 394 -2.39 15.46 -40.25
C GLY A 394 -2.84 16.90 -39.94
N VAL A 395 -3.53 17.09 -38.81
CA VAL A 395 -3.92 18.45 -38.36
C VAL A 395 -2.70 19.28 -37.99
N GLU A 396 -1.75 18.72 -37.22
CA GLU A 396 -0.59 19.48 -36.74
C GLU A 396 0.43 19.76 -37.86
N ASN A 397 0.78 18.74 -38.67
CA ASN A 397 1.91 18.84 -39.58
C ASN A 397 1.51 19.23 -41.03
N GLN A 398 0.25 19.02 -41.41
CA GLN A 398 -0.25 19.33 -42.76
C GLN A 398 -1.32 20.43 -42.76
N GLY A 399 -1.69 20.99 -41.58
CA GLY A 399 -2.68 22.06 -41.47
C GLY A 399 -4.10 21.63 -41.80
N LEU A 400 -4.42 20.34 -41.73
CA LEU A 400 -5.77 19.83 -41.98
C LEU A 400 -6.70 20.23 -40.82
N ASN A 401 -8.00 20.28 -41.14
CA ASN A 401 -9.08 20.50 -40.17
C ASN A 401 -10.32 19.66 -40.53
N THR A 402 -11.34 19.69 -39.70
CA THR A 402 -12.57 18.92 -39.87
C THR A 402 -13.22 19.12 -41.26
N ASP A 403 -13.10 20.32 -41.84
CA ASP A 403 -13.74 20.72 -43.11
C ASP A 403 -12.84 20.55 -44.34
N SER A 404 -11.55 20.19 -44.12
CA SER A 404 -10.60 19.90 -45.19
C SER A 404 -11.15 18.80 -46.10
N ILE A 405 -11.28 19.11 -47.41
CA ILE A 405 -11.77 18.13 -48.38
C ILE A 405 -10.66 17.14 -48.70
N VAL A 406 -10.93 15.89 -48.47
CA VAL A 406 -9.98 14.77 -48.67
C VAL A 406 -10.61 13.69 -49.58
N PRO A 407 -9.79 12.98 -50.38
CA PRO A 407 -10.29 11.87 -51.15
C PRO A 407 -10.56 10.64 -50.28
N CYS A 408 -11.67 9.96 -50.54
CA CYS A 408 -12.02 8.66 -49.97
C CYS A 408 -12.53 7.71 -51.07
N PRO A 409 -11.66 7.31 -52.03
CA PRO A 409 -12.00 6.29 -53.02
C PRO A 409 -12.07 4.91 -52.36
N GLY A 410 -12.78 3.98 -52.99
CA GLY A 410 -12.90 2.60 -52.48
C GLY A 410 -11.57 1.86 -52.41
N THR A 411 -10.67 2.15 -53.37
CA THR A 411 -9.28 1.66 -53.43
C THR A 411 -8.35 2.78 -53.87
N MET A 412 -7.09 2.72 -53.41
CA MET A 412 -6.04 3.69 -53.80
C MET A 412 -4.71 2.95 -53.87
N ASP A 413 -4.00 3.10 -55.01
CA ASP A 413 -2.62 2.62 -55.12
C ASP A 413 -1.69 3.68 -54.57
N ILE A 414 -0.91 3.32 -53.56
CA ILE A 414 0.11 4.17 -52.94
C ILE A 414 1.44 3.43 -52.97
N PHE A 415 2.36 3.87 -53.80
CA PHE A 415 3.68 3.23 -54.00
C PHE A 415 3.61 1.73 -54.29
N GLY A 416 2.61 1.25 -55.09
CA GLY A 416 2.40 -0.14 -55.43
C GLY A 416 1.64 -0.94 -54.36
N ARG A 417 1.26 -0.33 -53.27
CA ARG A 417 0.34 -0.91 -52.28
C ARG A 417 -1.09 -0.46 -52.57
N VAL A 418 -1.95 -1.42 -52.84
CA VAL A 418 -3.40 -1.16 -52.99
C VAL A 418 -4.04 -1.14 -51.61
N VAL A 419 -4.36 0.06 -51.13
CA VAL A 419 -5.14 0.27 -49.88
C VAL A 419 -6.61 0.23 -50.22
N THR A 420 -7.41 -0.52 -49.45
CA THR A 420 -8.85 -0.71 -49.68
C THR A 420 -9.62 -0.32 -48.41
N ASN A 421 -10.75 0.40 -48.59
CA ASN A 421 -11.71 0.59 -47.52
C ASN A 421 -12.50 -0.71 -47.28
N TYR A 422 -13.02 -0.88 -46.07
CA TYR A 422 -13.90 -2.02 -45.75
C TYR A 422 -14.99 -2.19 -46.82
N ASN A 423 -15.14 -3.40 -47.38
CA ASN A 423 -16.05 -3.67 -48.50
C ASN A 423 -15.91 -2.69 -49.69
N ALA A 424 -14.74 -2.10 -49.87
CA ALA A 424 -14.42 -1.16 -50.94
C ALA A 424 -15.38 0.03 -51.04
N PHE A 425 -15.99 0.48 -49.92
CA PHE A 425 -16.86 1.65 -49.94
C PHE A 425 -16.12 2.90 -50.41
N ALA A 426 -16.80 3.78 -51.12
CA ALA A 426 -16.26 5.02 -51.61
C ALA A 426 -17.20 6.18 -51.24
N LEU A 427 -16.61 7.30 -50.74
CA LEU A 427 -17.33 8.51 -50.42
C LEU A 427 -17.04 9.64 -51.44
N GLY A 428 -16.09 9.44 -52.33
CA GLY A 428 -15.61 10.48 -53.23
C GLY A 428 -14.71 11.49 -52.48
N SER A 429 -14.98 12.78 -52.71
CA SER A 429 -14.29 13.87 -51.99
C SER A 429 -15.19 14.39 -50.88
N VAL A 430 -14.78 14.25 -49.65
CA VAL A 430 -15.58 14.55 -48.45
C VAL A 430 -14.76 15.36 -47.42
N PRO A 431 -15.43 16.04 -46.45
CA PRO A 431 -14.74 16.60 -45.30
C PRO A 431 -13.95 15.55 -44.52
N LEU A 432 -12.80 15.91 -43.97
CA LEU A 432 -11.97 15.01 -43.18
C LEU A 432 -12.77 14.40 -42.01
N SER A 433 -13.66 15.16 -41.39
CA SER A 433 -14.54 14.69 -40.33
C SER A 433 -15.42 13.53 -40.77
N GLN A 434 -15.95 13.56 -42.00
CA GLN A 434 -16.75 12.49 -42.57
C GLN A 434 -15.89 11.26 -42.91
N ALA A 435 -14.71 11.47 -43.49
CA ALA A 435 -13.74 10.37 -43.76
C ALA A 435 -13.30 9.67 -42.48
N PHE A 436 -13.08 10.43 -41.39
CA PHE A 436 -12.78 9.89 -40.08
C PHE A 436 -13.97 9.10 -39.49
N ALA A 437 -15.16 9.69 -39.53
CA ALA A 437 -16.38 9.10 -38.95
C ALA A 437 -16.79 7.78 -39.65
N GLN A 438 -16.54 7.67 -40.96
CA GLN A 438 -16.77 6.45 -41.74
C GLN A 438 -15.52 5.54 -41.83
N SER A 439 -14.44 5.94 -41.15
CA SER A 439 -13.20 5.14 -41.03
C SER A 439 -12.51 4.84 -42.36
N CYS A 440 -12.39 5.83 -43.26
CA CYS A 440 -11.81 5.68 -44.61
C CYS A 440 -10.31 5.34 -44.56
N ASN A 441 -9.88 4.12 -44.91
CA ASN A 441 -8.49 3.70 -44.92
C ASN A 441 -7.65 4.46 -45.94
N THR A 442 -8.19 4.65 -47.14
CA THR A 442 -7.47 5.30 -48.25
C THR A 442 -7.10 6.75 -47.93
N THR A 443 -7.98 7.49 -47.22
CA THR A 443 -7.72 8.86 -46.76
C THR A 443 -6.56 8.88 -45.73
N PHE A 444 -6.59 7.99 -44.73
CA PHE A 444 -5.59 8.01 -43.67
C PHE A 444 -4.24 7.44 -44.10
N ALA A 445 -4.24 6.50 -45.04
CA ALA A 445 -3.03 6.05 -45.72
C ALA A 445 -2.37 7.22 -46.51
N ASP A 446 -3.13 8.00 -47.25
CA ASP A 446 -2.64 9.17 -47.98
C ASP A 446 -2.08 10.25 -47.05
N ILE A 447 -2.78 10.58 -45.96
CA ILE A 447 -2.31 11.53 -44.92
C ILE A 447 -0.97 11.06 -44.34
N SER A 448 -0.90 9.80 -43.88
CA SER A 448 0.29 9.28 -43.22
C SER A 448 1.48 9.17 -44.17
N THR A 449 1.25 8.77 -45.42
CA THR A 449 2.32 8.70 -46.45
C THR A 449 3.01 10.04 -46.66
N LYS A 450 2.27 11.16 -46.51
CA LYS A 450 2.79 12.53 -46.66
C LYS A 450 3.53 13.05 -45.44
N LEU A 451 3.46 12.35 -44.30
CA LEU A 451 4.26 12.67 -43.12
C LEU A 451 5.75 12.37 -43.40
N LYS A 452 6.64 13.03 -42.69
CA LYS A 452 8.06 12.69 -42.69
C LYS A 452 8.32 11.47 -41.79
N PRO A 453 9.43 10.75 -42.02
CA PRO A 453 9.88 9.73 -41.06
C PRO A 453 9.91 10.26 -39.63
N GLY A 454 9.37 9.49 -38.69
CA GLY A 454 9.32 9.83 -37.27
C GLY A 454 8.12 10.66 -36.83
N GLU A 455 7.50 11.48 -37.71
CA GLU A 455 6.42 12.40 -37.30
C GLU A 455 5.22 11.69 -36.67
N LEU A 456 4.85 10.52 -37.18
CA LEU A 456 3.75 9.72 -36.61
C LEU A 456 4.12 9.11 -35.24
N LYS A 457 5.36 8.63 -35.11
CA LYS A 457 5.92 8.13 -33.85
C LYS A 457 5.99 9.22 -32.79
N ASP A 458 6.48 10.42 -33.18
CA ASP A 458 6.55 11.58 -32.28
C ASP A 458 5.14 12.03 -31.85
N MET A 459 4.15 11.94 -32.75
CA MET A 459 2.75 12.20 -32.40
C MET A 459 2.25 11.16 -31.38
N GLY A 460 2.53 9.88 -31.59
CA GLY A 460 2.22 8.83 -30.62
C GLY A 460 2.76 9.14 -29.22
N LYS A 461 4.02 9.53 -29.11
CA LYS A 461 4.66 9.90 -27.84
C LYS A 461 3.97 11.08 -27.16
N LYS A 462 3.51 12.08 -27.90
CA LYS A 462 2.74 13.21 -27.35
C LYS A 462 1.41 12.74 -26.72
N PHE A 463 0.87 11.62 -27.19
CA PHE A 463 -0.34 11.00 -26.65
C PHE A 463 -0.05 9.87 -25.63
N GLY A 464 1.20 9.72 -25.20
CA GLY A 464 1.60 8.68 -24.25
C GLY A 464 1.76 7.30 -24.88
N PHE A 465 1.65 7.19 -26.20
CA PHE A 465 1.78 5.94 -26.93
C PHE A 465 3.24 5.69 -27.34
N GLY A 466 3.76 4.49 -27.09
CA GLY A 466 5.20 4.20 -27.25
C GLY A 466 6.07 4.82 -26.15
N VAL A 467 5.47 5.24 -25.04
CA VAL A 467 6.12 5.70 -23.82
C VAL A 467 6.10 4.57 -22.79
N GLU A 468 7.23 4.35 -22.13
CA GLU A 468 7.34 3.38 -21.03
C GLU A 468 6.94 4.04 -19.71
N TYR A 469 6.13 3.33 -18.92
CA TYR A 469 5.66 3.74 -17.60
C TYR A 469 6.04 2.68 -16.56
N ASP A 470 6.79 3.09 -15.55
CA ASP A 470 7.05 2.31 -14.34
C ASP A 470 5.99 2.69 -13.30
N ILE A 471 4.89 1.92 -13.28
CA ILE A 471 3.74 2.14 -12.41
C ILE A 471 3.85 1.16 -11.24
N PRO A 472 3.96 1.62 -9.98
CA PRO A 472 3.99 0.73 -8.83
C PRO A 472 2.82 -0.26 -8.82
N GLY A 473 3.16 -1.56 -8.76
CA GLY A 473 2.19 -2.65 -8.81
C GLY A 473 1.74 -3.10 -10.20
N LEU A 474 2.15 -2.45 -11.29
CA LEU A 474 1.76 -2.83 -12.65
C LEU A 474 2.96 -2.93 -13.61
N THR A 475 2.86 -3.85 -14.54
CA THR A 475 3.70 -3.89 -15.73
C THR A 475 2.82 -3.53 -16.93
N THR A 476 3.22 -2.53 -17.71
CA THR A 476 2.42 -2.01 -18.82
C THR A 476 3.24 -1.84 -20.09
N ILE A 477 2.59 -2.00 -21.24
CA ILE A 477 3.13 -1.67 -22.55
C ILE A 477 2.06 -0.85 -23.26
N THR A 478 2.39 0.36 -23.72
CA THR A 478 1.42 1.22 -24.41
C THR A 478 1.26 0.85 -25.88
N GLY A 479 2.34 0.43 -26.52
CA GLY A 479 2.38 0.05 -27.92
C GLY A 479 3.67 0.48 -28.60
N SER A 480 3.75 0.30 -29.90
CA SER A 480 4.91 0.67 -30.70
C SER A 480 4.51 1.22 -32.06
N ILE A 481 5.25 2.25 -32.52
CA ILE A 481 5.13 2.84 -33.85
C ILE A 481 6.54 2.82 -34.48
N PRO A 482 6.70 2.20 -35.66
CA PRO A 482 7.98 2.24 -36.38
C PRO A 482 8.36 3.67 -36.79
N GLU A 483 9.61 3.90 -37.09
CA GLU A 483 10.12 5.19 -37.61
C GLU A 483 9.45 5.59 -38.93
N GLY A 484 9.00 4.63 -39.72
CA GLY A 484 8.36 4.87 -41.02
C GLY A 484 9.34 5.51 -42.02
N LYS A 485 10.55 4.95 -42.15
CA LYS A 485 11.59 5.46 -43.07
C LYS A 485 11.11 5.37 -44.50
N GLU A 486 10.54 4.26 -44.89
CA GLU A 486 10.01 4.05 -46.21
C GLU A 486 8.55 4.54 -46.33
N PRO A 487 8.15 5.09 -47.50
CA PRO A 487 6.78 5.56 -47.73
C PRO A 487 5.73 4.48 -47.46
N LEU A 488 6.02 3.23 -47.83
CA LEU A 488 5.08 2.12 -47.65
C LEU A 488 4.81 1.80 -46.17
N GLU A 489 5.86 1.84 -45.32
CA GLU A 489 5.70 1.67 -43.86
C GLU A 489 4.76 2.74 -43.30
N ARG A 490 4.91 4.01 -43.69
CA ARG A 490 4.02 5.10 -43.28
C ARG A 490 2.60 4.93 -43.81
N THR A 491 2.46 4.41 -45.02
CA THR A 491 1.15 4.16 -45.64
C THR A 491 0.31 3.21 -44.78
N GLU A 492 0.88 2.07 -44.38
CA GLU A 492 0.18 1.06 -43.59
C GLU A 492 -0.04 1.51 -42.15
N ALA A 493 0.92 2.19 -41.54
CA ALA A 493 0.80 2.76 -40.22
C ALA A 493 -0.34 3.81 -40.14
N GLY A 494 -0.65 4.50 -41.23
CA GLY A 494 -1.70 5.53 -41.24
C GLY A 494 -3.10 5.06 -40.85
N TYR A 495 -3.38 3.77 -41.01
CA TYR A 495 -4.66 3.15 -40.61
C TYR A 495 -4.49 2.01 -39.61
N GLY A 496 -3.30 1.95 -38.93
CA GLY A 496 -3.03 1.04 -37.82
C GLY A 496 -2.78 -0.40 -38.25
N GLN A 497 -2.13 -0.57 -39.38
CA GLN A 497 -1.69 -1.85 -39.95
C GLN A 497 -0.17 -1.87 -40.11
N GLY A 498 0.37 -2.90 -40.71
CA GLY A 498 1.82 -3.07 -40.85
C GLY A 498 2.48 -3.48 -39.55
N TYR A 499 3.37 -2.63 -39.02
CA TYR A 499 4.13 -2.93 -37.80
C TYR A 499 3.66 -2.19 -36.54
N ASP A 500 2.52 -1.49 -36.64
CA ASP A 500 1.96 -0.80 -35.48
C ASP A 500 1.33 -1.84 -34.52
N LEU A 501 1.69 -1.73 -33.25
CA LEU A 501 1.13 -2.58 -32.19
C LEU A 501 0.62 -1.71 -31.03
N ALA A 502 -0.51 -2.05 -30.47
CA ALA A 502 -1.14 -1.37 -29.36
C ALA A 502 -1.64 -2.33 -28.28
N SER A 503 -1.60 -1.89 -27.03
CA SER A 503 -2.35 -2.52 -25.96
C SER A 503 -3.68 -1.77 -25.71
N PRO A 504 -4.68 -2.42 -25.08
CA PRO A 504 -5.86 -1.72 -24.58
C PRO A 504 -5.50 -0.56 -23.64
N PHE A 505 -4.54 -0.74 -22.75
CA PHE A 505 -4.02 0.31 -21.88
C PHE A 505 -3.49 1.53 -22.68
N GLY A 506 -2.67 1.30 -23.71
CA GLY A 506 -2.13 2.36 -24.54
C GLY A 506 -3.20 3.15 -25.28
N MET A 507 -4.23 2.47 -25.82
CA MET A 507 -5.34 3.14 -26.52
C MET A 507 -6.28 3.87 -25.55
N ALA A 508 -6.48 3.38 -24.33
CA ALA A 508 -7.19 4.12 -23.27
C ALA A 508 -6.45 5.41 -22.91
N LEU A 509 -5.11 5.36 -22.81
CA LEU A 509 -4.28 6.52 -22.53
C LEU A 509 -4.30 7.56 -23.65
N VAL A 510 -4.33 7.12 -24.93
CA VAL A 510 -4.54 8.01 -26.09
C VAL A 510 -5.88 8.75 -25.96
N SER A 511 -6.95 8.04 -25.63
CA SER A 511 -8.28 8.64 -25.44
C SER A 511 -8.34 9.58 -24.24
N ALA A 512 -7.68 9.22 -23.12
CA ALA A 512 -7.54 10.08 -21.96
C ALA A 512 -6.78 11.37 -22.30
N THR A 513 -5.76 11.29 -23.19
CA THR A 513 -5.01 12.45 -23.67
C THR A 513 -5.89 13.40 -24.48
N VAL A 514 -6.75 12.88 -25.36
CA VAL A 514 -7.72 13.71 -26.10
C VAL A 514 -8.68 14.42 -25.15
N ALA A 515 -9.19 13.70 -24.14
CA ALA A 515 -10.12 14.24 -23.15
C ALA A 515 -9.46 15.35 -22.30
N ASN A 516 -8.24 15.12 -21.81
CA ASN A 516 -7.54 16.01 -20.88
C ASN A 516 -6.75 17.14 -21.57
N GLY A 517 -6.35 16.93 -22.85
CA GLY A 517 -5.48 17.85 -23.59
C GLY A 517 -3.99 17.71 -23.29
N LYS A 518 -3.61 16.80 -22.43
CA LYS A 518 -2.26 16.39 -22.09
C LYS A 518 -2.34 14.94 -21.60
N THR A 519 -1.37 14.12 -21.93
CA THR A 519 -1.30 12.76 -21.38
C THR A 519 -1.30 12.81 -19.85
N PRO A 520 -2.31 12.24 -19.17
CA PRO A 520 -2.25 12.10 -17.73
C PRO A 520 -1.18 11.06 -17.36
N THR A 521 -0.51 11.24 -16.23
CA THR A 521 0.41 10.21 -15.72
C THR A 521 -0.41 9.08 -15.12
N PRO A 522 -0.37 7.86 -15.69
CA PRO A 522 -1.18 6.77 -15.17
C PRO A 522 -0.74 6.39 -13.75
N SER A 523 -1.70 6.14 -12.85
CA SER A 523 -1.45 5.82 -11.45
C SER A 523 -2.39 4.72 -10.97
N LEU A 524 -1.88 3.81 -10.14
CA LEU A 524 -2.69 2.78 -9.50
C LEU A 524 -2.86 3.03 -8.00
N ILE A 525 -1.83 3.48 -7.29
CA ILE A 525 -1.82 3.64 -5.83
C ILE A 525 -1.52 5.10 -5.53
N GLU A 526 -2.40 5.75 -4.76
CA GLU A 526 -2.22 7.15 -4.36
C GLU A 526 -0.95 7.30 -3.50
N GLY A 527 -0.14 8.31 -3.81
CA GLY A 527 1.14 8.54 -3.14
C GLY A 527 2.33 7.77 -3.74
N HIS A 528 2.09 6.80 -4.61
CA HIS A 528 3.14 6.06 -5.32
C HIS A 528 3.40 6.69 -6.70
N GLU A 529 4.56 7.29 -6.87
CA GLU A 529 4.88 8.03 -8.09
C GLU A 529 5.18 7.10 -9.27
N THR A 530 4.48 7.29 -10.37
CA THR A 530 4.78 6.66 -11.66
C THR A 530 5.92 7.40 -12.37
N LYS A 531 6.89 6.65 -12.87
CA LYS A 531 7.96 7.18 -13.71
C LYS A 531 7.64 6.93 -15.17
N ALA A 532 7.83 7.96 -16.02
CA ALA A 532 7.64 7.86 -17.45
C ALA A 532 8.96 8.14 -18.19
N SER A 533 9.22 7.38 -19.28
CA SER A 533 10.42 7.58 -20.12
C SER A 533 10.43 8.93 -20.85
N ASP A 534 9.26 9.47 -21.11
CA ASP A 534 9.08 10.76 -21.78
C ASP A 534 8.18 11.69 -20.97
N LYS A 535 8.46 13.00 -20.98
CA LYS A 535 7.63 13.97 -20.26
C LYS A 535 6.33 14.26 -21.02
N PRO A 536 5.16 14.25 -20.34
CA PRO A 536 3.90 14.58 -20.96
C PRO A 536 3.90 16.00 -21.56
N GLN A 537 3.47 16.11 -22.81
CA GLN A 537 3.37 17.37 -23.54
C GLN A 537 1.91 17.80 -23.67
N ARG A 538 1.66 19.11 -23.74
CA ARG A 538 0.31 19.62 -24.07
C ARG A 538 0.05 19.47 -25.56
N ILE A 539 -1.11 18.96 -25.91
CA ILE A 539 -1.57 18.91 -27.30
C ILE A 539 -2.12 20.28 -27.66
N PRO A 540 -1.75 20.84 -28.82
CA PRO A 540 -2.29 22.12 -29.26
C PRO A 540 -3.82 22.13 -29.33
N LYS A 541 -4.44 23.21 -28.85
CA LYS A 541 -5.90 23.31 -28.76
C LYS A 541 -6.60 23.02 -30.09
N HIS A 542 -6.07 23.51 -31.21
CA HIS A 542 -6.67 23.28 -32.52
C HIS A 542 -6.66 21.80 -32.93
N VAL A 543 -5.62 21.03 -32.53
CA VAL A 543 -5.56 19.58 -32.75
C VAL A 543 -6.67 18.89 -31.96
N LEU A 544 -6.80 19.24 -30.67
CA LEU A 544 -7.83 18.66 -29.79
C LEU A 544 -9.24 18.96 -30.26
N ASP A 545 -9.52 20.23 -30.63
CA ASP A 545 -10.85 20.65 -31.10
C ASP A 545 -11.28 19.84 -32.35
N ASN A 546 -10.33 19.65 -33.29
CA ASN A 546 -10.60 18.84 -34.48
C ASN A 546 -10.79 17.34 -34.13
N LEU A 547 -9.94 16.77 -33.27
CA LEU A 547 -10.10 15.37 -32.85
C LEU A 547 -11.41 15.12 -32.14
N ARG A 548 -11.77 15.98 -31.18
CA ARG A 548 -13.03 15.88 -30.45
C ARG A 548 -14.24 15.94 -31.37
N ALA A 549 -14.25 16.89 -32.29
CA ALA A 549 -15.32 16.99 -33.28
C ALA A 549 -15.44 15.72 -34.15
N MET A 550 -14.31 15.20 -34.64
CA MET A 550 -14.27 13.97 -35.43
C MET A 550 -14.70 12.75 -34.64
N MET A 551 -14.18 12.58 -33.40
CA MET A 551 -14.52 11.45 -32.52
C MET A 551 -16.00 11.50 -32.09
N ARG A 552 -16.58 12.69 -31.87
CA ARG A 552 -18.00 12.83 -31.61
C ARG A 552 -18.84 12.38 -32.79
N GLN A 553 -18.42 12.72 -34.01
CA GLN A 553 -19.15 12.33 -35.24
C GLN A 553 -19.12 10.81 -35.46
N VAL A 554 -18.09 10.08 -35.04
CA VAL A 554 -18.07 8.60 -35.07
C VAL A 554 -19.29 8.01 -34.35
N VAL A 555 -19.61 8.57 -33.17
CA VAL A 555 -20.70 8.08 -32.31
C VAL A 555 -22.06 8.59 -32.78
N THR A 556 -22.15 9.84 -33.23
CA THR A 556 -23.46 10.43 -33.60
C THR A 556 -23.97 10.01 -34.96
N SER A 557 -23.09 9.79 -35.93
CA SER A 557 -23.48 9.50 -37.34
C SER A 557 -22.51 8.57 -38.07
N GLY A 558 -21.46 8.12 -37.39
CA GLY A 558 -20.41 7.28 -37.97
C GLY A 558 -20.57 5.80 -37.67
N THR A 559 -19.43 5.15 -37.53
CA THR A 559 -19.33 3.69 -37.37
C THR A 559 -19.74 3.19 -35.97
N ALA A 560 -19.84 4.07 -34.95
CA ALA A 560 -20.33 3.71 -33.60
C ALA A 560 -21.75 4.27 -33.32
N ARG A 561 -22.57 4.54 -34.34
CA ARG A 561 -23.95 5.05 -34.19
C ARG A 561 -24.90 4.09 -33.46
N SER A 562 -24.50 2.81 -33.30
CA SER A 562 -25.22 1.79 -32.54
C SER A 562 -24.99 1.92 -31.01
N MET A 563 -24.14 2.84 -30.56
CA MET A 563 -23.89 3.10 -29.13
C MET A 563 -25.22 3.45 -28.44
N ALA A 564 -25.62 2.60 -27.48
CA ALA A 564 -26.89 2.79 -26.76
C ALA A 564 -26.69 3.49 -25.41
N ALA A 565 -25.44 3.56 -24.89
CA ALA A 565 -25.15 4.28 -23.66
C ALA A 565 -25.41 5.78 -23.80
N GLY A 566 -25.94 6.38 -22.73
CA GLY A 566 -26.20 7.82 -22.65
C GLY A 566 -24.91 8.63 -22.47
N GLY A 567 -25.08 9.97 -22.53
CA GLY A 567 -24.00 10.92 -22.30
C GLY A 567 -23.26 11.38 -23.55
N THR A 568 -22.25 12.23 -23.34
CA THR A 568 -21.44 12.82 -24.42
C THR A 568 -20.21 11.94 -24.64
N ILE A 569 -20.40 10.95 -25.54
CA ILE A 569 -19.35 9.95 -25.84
C ILE A 569 -18.61 10.37 -27.11
N TYR A 570 -17.29 10.30 -27.04
CA TYR A 570 -16.34 10.50 -28.12
C TYR A 570 -15.59 9.19 -28.36
N GLY A 571 -15.40 8.76 -29.59
CA GLY A 571 -14.70 7.50 -29.80
C GLY A 571 -14.27 7.26 -31.23
N LYS A 572 -13.58 6.14 -31.41
CA LYS A 572 -13.15 5.62 -32.70
C LYS A 572 -13.27 4.10 -32.68
N THR A 573 -13.93 3.56 -33.69
CA THR A 573 -13.98 2.11 -33.95
C THR A 573 -12.74 1.66 -34.70
N GLY A 574 -12.36 0.41 -34.48
CA GLY A 574 -11.29 -0.25 -35.20
C GLY A 574 -11.64 -1.68 -35.56
N GLU A 575 -11.24 -2.07 -36.74
CA GLU A 575 -11.18 -3.44 -37.18
C GLU A 575 -9.75 -3.66 -37.69
N ALA A 576 -9.03 -4.58 -37.07
CA ALA A 576 -7.67 -4.89 -37.45
C ALA A 576 -7.63 -6.29 -38.07
N GLU A 577 -7.45 -6.33 -39.38
CA GLU A 577 -7.40 -7.56 -40.14
C GLU A 577 -6.08 -8.31 -39.90
N ILE A 578 -6.18 -9.62 -39.62
CA ILE A 578 -5.08 -10.56 -39.53
C ILE A 578 -5.44 -11.81 -40.34
N ASN A 579 -4.51 -12.75 -40.48
CA ASN A 579 -4.74 -13.94 -41.31
C ASN A 579 -5.93 -14.79 -40.83
N GLU A 580 -6.16 -14.83 -39.52
CA GLU A 580 -7.18 -15.66 -38.85
C GLU A 580 -8.56 -14.99 -38.77
N GLY A 581 -8.65 -13.68 -39.09
CA GLY A 581 -9.88 -12.91 -38.96
C GLY A 581 -9.62 -11.43 -38.69
N SER A 582 -10.42 -10.80 -37.83
CA SER A 582 -10.18 -9.42 -37.44
C SER A 582 -10.43 -9.18 -35.95
N HIS A 583 -9.61 -8.30 -35.36
CA HIS A 583 -9.80 -7.80 -33.99
C HIS A 583 -10.79 -6.64 -33.99
N ALA A 584 -11.73 -6.67 -33.06
CA ALA A 584 -12.69 -5.59 -32.87
C ALA A 584 -12.22 -4.63 -31.78
N TRP A 585 -12.06 -3.35 -32.15
CA TRP A 585 -11.63 -2.29 -31.25
C TRP A 585 -12.66 -1.17 -31.11
N PHE A 586 -12.77 -0.61 -29.91
CA PHE A 586 -13.39 0.69 -29.69
C PHE A 586 -12.66 1.43 -28.58
N THR A 587 -12.23 2.66 -28.83
CA THR A 587 -11.59 3.51 -27.85
C THR A 587 -12.21 4.90 -27.84
N GLY A 588 -12.26 5.53 -26.68
CA GLY A 588 -12.89 6.83 -26.52
C GLY A 588 -12.97 7.29 -25.07
N TYR A 589 -13.82 8.26 -24.83
CA TYR A 589 -14.12 8.75 -23.50
C TYR A 589 -15.55 9.26 -23.39
N ARG A 590 -16.09 9.23 -22.16
CA ARG A 590 -17.35 9.89 -21.81
C ARG A 590 -17.04 11.09 -20.92
N GLU A 591 -17.57 12.25 -21.30
CA GLU A 591 -17.17 13.53 -20.70
C GLU A 591 -17.70 13.70 -19.28
N GLU A 592 -18.95 13.31 -19.02
CA GLU A 592 -19.69 13.61 -17.80
C GLU A 592 -19.08 12.97 -16.56
N ASP A 593 -18.51 11.79 -16.68
CA ASP A 593 -17.97 11.03 -15.56
C ASP A 593 -16.45 10.85 -15.60
N ASP A 594 -15.79 11.58 -16.51
CA ASP A 594 -14.32 11.62 -16.62
C ASP A 594 -13.72 10.21 -16.80
N ILE A 595 -14.30 9.42 -17.72
CA ILE A 595 -13.87 8.06 -18.04
C ILE A 595 -13.39 7.98 -19.48
N ALA A 596 -12.12 7.68 -19.69
CA ALA A 596 -11.56 7.24 -20.96
C ALA A 596 -11.37 5.73 -20.95
N PHE A 597 -11.60 5.09 -22.10
CA PHE A 597 -11.62 3.63 -22.21
C PHE A 597 -11.02 3.13 -23.51
N ALA A 598 -10.59 1.87 -23.51
CA ALA A 598 -10.37 1.08 -24.71
C ALA A 598 -10.86 -0.35 -24.50
N THR A 599 -11.63 -0.83 -25.47
CA THR A 599 -12.18 -2.19 -25.51
C THR A 599 -11.62 -2.91 -26.73
N LEU A 600 -11.13 -4.13 -26.50
CA LEU A 600 -10.64 -5.04 -27.53
C LEU A 600 -11.34 -6.39 -27.42
N VAL A 601 -11.76 -6.95 -28.55
CA VAL A 601 -12.13 -8.36 -28.67
C VAL A 601 -11.26 -8.99 -29.75
N VAL A 602 -10.41 -9.92 -29.34
CA VAL A 602 -9.52 -10.65 -30.24
C VAL A 602 -10.37 -11.56 -31.12
N LEU A 603 -10.15 -11.50 -32.45
CA LEU A 603 -10.96 -12.20 -33.44
C LEU A 603 -12.47 -11.94 -33.30
N GLY A 604 -12.82 -10.74 -32.82
CA GLY A 604 -14.20 -10.34 -32.56
C GLY A 604 -15.02 -10.04 -33.82
N GLY A 605 -14.38 -10.04 -34.99
CA GLY A 605 -14.98 -9.65 -36.25
C GLY A 605 -15.14 -8.13 -36.37
N GLY A 606 -16.31 -7.64 -36.78
CA GLY A 606 -16.57 -6.21 -36.91
C GLY A 606 -16.56 -5.46 -35.57
N SER A 607 -16.29 -4.15 -35.63
CA SER A 607 -16.19 -3.27 -34.45
C SER A 607 -17.45 -3.19 -33.58
N ASP A 608 -18.60 -3.67 -34.06
CA ASP A 608 -19.86 -3.72 -33.28
C ASP A 608 -19.68 -4.52 -31.96
N ALA A 609 -18.84 -5.56 -31.95
CA ALA A 609 -18.57 -6.34 -30.75
C ALA A 609 -18.00 -5.48 -29.62
N SER A 610 -16.97 -4.67 -29.90
CA SER A 610 -16.34 -3.78 -28.93
C SER A 610 -17.21 -2.57 -28.58
N VAL A 611 -17.98 -2.04 -29.54
CA VAL A 611 -18.96 -0.96 -29.29
C VAL A 611 -20.04 -1.42 -28.33
N ASN A 612 -20.59 -2.64 -28.50
CA ASN A 612 -21.62 -3.19 -27.62
C ASN A 612 -21.10 -3.43 -26.20
N ILE A 613 -19.92 -4.03 -26.04
CA ILE A 613 -19.30 -4.21 -24.71
C ILE A 613 -19.13 -2.85 -24.02
N THR A 614 -18.59 -1.84 -24.75
CA THR A 614 -18.41 -0.51 -24.17
C THR A 614 -19.74 0.15 -23.82
N SER A 615 -20.77 -0.02 -24.67
CA SER A 615 -22.11 0.49 -24.38
C SER A 615 -22.68 -0.10 -23.10
N ASN A 616 -22.58 -1.41 -22.94
CA ASN A 616 -23.05 -2.12 -21.75
C ASN A 616 -22.22 -1.75 -20.51
N PHE A 617 -20.90 -1.61 -20.66
CA PHE A 617 -20.02 -1.10 -19.61
C PHE A 617 -20.50 0.26 -19.08
N LEU A 618 -20.69 1.24 -19.95
CA LEU A 618 -21.11 2.59 -19.56
C LEU A 618 -22.53 2.60 -18.94
N GLN A 619 -23.46 1.78 -19.44
CA GLN A 619 -24.78 1.63 -18.85
C GLN A 619 -24.71 1.01 -17.45
N LYS A 620 -23.89 -0.01 -17.24
CA LYS A 620 -23.67 -0.63 -15.91
C LYS A 620 -23.04 0.36 -14.93
N VAL A 621 -22.11 1.21 -15.38
CA VAL A 621 -21.57 2.30 -14.54
C VAL A 621 -22.71 3.22 -14.06
N ASP A 622 -23.63 3.60 -14.96
CA ASP A 622 -24.79 4.43 -14.61
C ASP A 622 -25.71 3.73 -13.61
N ASP A 623 -25.97 2.44 -13.82
CA ASP A 623 -26.82 1.62 -12.95
C ASP A 623 -26.23 1.49 -11.54
N TYR A 624 -24.92 1.23 -11.42
CA TYR A 624 -24.26 1.10 -10.11
C TYR A 624 -24.18 2.41 -9.37
N ARG A 625 -23.90 3.53 -10.06
CA ARG A 625 -23.84 4.86 -9.44
C ARG A 625 -25.20 5.41 -9.06
N SER A 626 -26.29 4.99 -9.72
CA SER A 626 -27.66 5.41 -9.39
C SER A 626 -28.36 4.53 -8.34
N GLY A 627 -27.82 3.33 -8.08
CA GLY A 627 -28.37 2.37 -7.12
C GLY A 627 -27.82 2.54 -5.69
N PRO A 628 -28.51 2.02 -4.67
CA PRO A 628 -27.92 1.93 -3.34
C PRO A 628 -26.71 0.98 -3.40
N HIS A 629 -25.54 1.45 -2.96
CA HIS A 629 -24.33 0.65 -2.89
C HIS A 629 -24.55 -0.60 -2.01
N LYS A 630 -24.79 -1.75 -2.61
CA LYS A 630 -25.01 -3.04 -1.90
C LYS A 630 -23.74 -3.65 -1.30
N GLY A 631 -22.66 -2.90 -1.17
CA GLY A 631 -21.37 -3.39 -0.71
C GLY A 631 -20.67 -2.59 0.39
N ALA A 632 -21.14 -1.40 0.70
CA ALA A 632 -20.54 -0.57 1.73
C ALA A 632 -21.26 -0.83 3.07
N ALA A 633 -20.72 -1.71 3.93
CA ALA A 633 -20.93 -1.52 5.36
C ALA A 633 -20.24 -0.20 5.74
N PRO A 634 -20.88 0.71 6.49
CA PRO A 634 -20.22 1.91 6.97
C PRO A 634 -18.97 1.52 7.76
N PRO A 635 -17.89 2.34 7.74
CA PRO A 635 -16.77 2.11 8.62
C PRO A 635 -17.30 1.98 10.04
N ALA A 636 -16.88 0.95 10.76
CA ALA A 636 -17.20 0.80 12.16
C ALA A 636 -16.66 2.04 12.89
N GLU A 637 -17.58 2.88 13.38
CA GLU A 637 -17.24 3.94 14.34
C GLU A 637 -16.65 3.26 15.58
N GLY A 638 -15.39 3.48 15.86
CA GLY A 638 -14.65 2.97 16.99
C GLY A 638 -13.94 4.08 17.73
#